data_2d72fba969b12a80bdac8a79f323850c
#
_entry.id   2d72fba969b12a80bdac8a79f323850c
#
_cell.length_a   1.000
_cell.length_b   1.000
_cell.length_c   1.000
_cell.angle_alpha   90.00
_cell.angle_beta   90.00
_cell.angle_gamma   90.00
#
_symmetry.space_group_name_H-M   'P 1'
#
loop_
_entity.id
_entity.type
_entity.pdbx_description
1 polymer ?
#
loop_
_entity_poly.entity_id
_entity_poly.type
_entity_poly.pdbx_seq_one_letter_code
_entity_poly.pdbx_strand_id
1 'polypeptide(L)'
;MSVTRRQALQIGGVGIIGAFGLAVPLTSVNAKSASQLASRNMPKPYQRTLPIPEVLKPKSTVVDPDGHKRHLYQIQQKAALANIVPGLSTPILGYNGTFPGPTIKVNQGERITLEMDNVLPLFHPQWGYRLDTSTHLHGSASLPQFDGYANDLTGRDYCKDYEYPNFQPARTLWYHDHAVHNTGQSVYSGLAAQYHLHDEVEGSILPQGKFDVPLTVSDAMFAANGSLGYNDNTHSGLWGDVILVNGAPWPVMKVQRRIYRFRILNASIARSYRFSLSTGDAMTIVATDGGLMPAAQQVTSWRHGGAERYEVLIDFSKYPVGKRVELRNLSNKNNVDYDFTNRVMAFDVTDEPVDTSGPGARVLPTLLAPSTTMSLKASESVKTRRMRVKRDNDVWTIGGMTWDEVVQSGYRKVLADPDLNDVEIWEIENSSGGWFHPVHIHLVDFQILSRNGQAPLAHERGPKDVVYVGEGETVRLLMKFEHHRGRYMIHCHNLPHEDHDMMAQFSVGLDTNDVDPNHPVEAVRPHPISQAAPAQGTAEVQPPQTSTRPTEVAAPVTTTPVAAQPAPAPVPAAVPAGQKDVVAITTSRHRLRKDMTFSGTSKYAGSTAATSATVVLYDVTPGRASTRLGTVKANSLGAWTFTAKPGPTKQVTVVKAQSNLGGTVTTSVRTS
;
A
#
# COMPACT_ATOMS: atom_id res chain seq x y z
N MET A 1 15.59 -3.29 35.78
CA MET A 1 14.38 -2.65 35.25
C MET A 1 14.36 -2.87 33.76
N SER A 2 13.39 -3.62 33.25
CA SER A 2 13.30 -3.89 31.80
C SER A 2 12.76 -2.62 31.09
N VAL A 3 13.54 -2.12 30.16
CA VAL A 3 13.12 -0.99 29.31
C VAL A 3 11.99 -1.49 28.39
N THR A 4 10.84 -0.84 28.40
CA THR A 4 9.73 -1.22 27.54
C THR A 4 10.06 -0.88 26.08
N ARG A 5 9.55 -1.66 25.10
CA ARG A 5 9.76 -1.45 23.66
C ARG A 5 9.38 -0.04 23.17
N ARG A 6 8.44 0.61 23.85
CA ARG A 6 8.07 2.01 23.59
C ARG A 6 9.23 2.96 23.84
N GLN A 7 10.11 2.67 24.80
CA GLN A 7 11.30 3.46 25.12
C GLN A 7 12.44 3.21 24.13
N ALA A 8 12.55 1.96 23.61
CA ALA A 8 13.57 1.64 22.59
C ALA A 8 13.29 2.32 21.23
N LEU A 9 12.03 2.47 20.83
CA LEU A 9 11.63 3.18 19.62
C LEU A 9 11.87 4.69 19.67
N GLN A 10 11.95 5.26 20.88
CA GLN A 10 12.25 6.69 21.07
C GLN A 10 13.76 7.00 21.05
N ILE A 11 14.63 6.00 21.20
CA ILE A 11 16.09 6.18 21.33
C ILE A 11 16.82 6.08 19.98
N GLY A 12 16.19 5.54 18.94
CA GLY A 12 16.79 5.28 17.63
C GLY A 12 17.15 6.49 16.78
N GLY A 13 17.02 7.72 17.27
CA GLY A 13 17.17 8.96 16.50
C GLY A 13 18.36 9.87 16.85
N VAL A 14 19.30 9.47 17.72
CA VAL A 14 20.44 10.34 18.09
C VAL A 14 21.77 9.63 17.86
N GLY A 15 22.56 10.19 16.96
CA GLY A 15 23.90 9.74 16.62
C GLY A 15 24.87 9.79 17.82
N ILE A 16 25.75 8.82 17.90
CA ILE A 16 26.74 8.57 18.95
C ILE A 16 27.86 9.60 18.89
N ILE A 17 28.10 10.33 19.98
CA ILE A 17 29.44 10.82 20.37
C ILE A 17 29.58 10.72 21.90
N GLY A 18 30.59 9.98 22.35
CA GLY A 18 31.37 10.22 23.59
C GLY A 18 30.77 9.71 24.89
N ALA A 19 31.47 8.76 25.49
CA ALA A 19 31.31 8.31 26.86
C ALA A 19 31.55 9.40 27.89
N PHE A 20 30.62 9.55 28.86
CA PHE A 20 30.87 9.72 30.28
C PHE A 20 29.54 9.62 31.05
N GLY A 21 29.52 8.78 32.09
CA GLY A 21 28.33 8.49 32.87
C GLY A 21 27.87 9.69 33.73
N LEU A 22 26.61 10.03 33.55
CA LEU A 22 25.74 10.70 34.51
C LEU A 22 24.31 10.26 34.21
N ALA A 23 23.65 9.69 35.21
CA ALA A 23 22.25 9.32 35.13
C ALA A 23 21.38 10.59 35.02
N VAL A 24 20.90 10.88 33.80
CA VAL A 24 19.90 11.93 33.57
C VAL A 24 18.53 11.28 33.63
N PRO A 25 17.53 11.79 34.33
CA PRO A 25 16.17 11.25 34.30
C PRO A 25 15.60 11.38 32.92
N LEU A 26 15.18 10.25 32.31
CA LEU A 26 14.52 10.17 31.01
C LEU A 26 13.15 10.88 31.08
N THR A 27 13.14 12.16 30.80
CA THR A 27 11.91 12.86 30.38
C THR A 27 11.57 12.37 28.98
N SER A 28 10.30 12.02 28.73
CA SER A 28 9.78 11.63 27.43
C SER A 28 10.08 12.72 26.40
N VAL A 29 11.08 12.51 25.56
CA VAL A 29 11.36 13.38 24.41
C VAL A 29 10.32 13.04 23.37
N ASN A 30 9.26 13.84 23.23
CA ASN A 30 8.43 13.84 22.03
C ASN A 30 9.35 14.25 20.87
N ALA A 31 9.60 13.34 19.93
CA ALA A 31 10.31 13.68 18.71
C ALA A 31 9.49 14.76 17.98
N LYS A 32 10.07 15.94 17.76
CA LYS A 32 9.35 17.06 17.14
C LYS A 32 9.05 16.85 15.67
N SER A 33 9.86 16.07 14.95
CA SER A 33 9.74 15.81 13.52
C SER A 33 10.51 14.55 13.14
N ALA A 34 10.00 13.80 12.16
CA ALA A 34 10.71 12.73 11.46
C ALA A 34 11.36 13.22 10.17
N SER A 35 10.80 14.25 9.53
CA SER A 35 11.32 14.87 8.32
C SER A 35 12.58 15.68 8.58
N GLN A 36 13.48 15.69 7.58
CA GLN A 36 14.75 16.45 7.59
C GLN A 36 14.64 17.79 6.86
N LEU A 37 13.43 18.27 6.60
CA LEU A 37 13.18 19.53 5.90
C LEU A 37 13.65 20.74 6.68
N ALA A 38 14.20 21.73 5.95
CA ALA A 38 14.41 23.05 6.53
C ALA A 38 13.04 23.66 6.95
N SER A 39 13.00 24.46 8.02
CA SER A 39 11.76 25.02 8.57
C SER A 39 10.92 25.80 7.54
N ARG A 40 11.55 26.46 6.56
CA ARG A 40 10.86 27.16 5.47
C ARG A 40 10.15 26.25 4.48
N ASN A 41 10.60 24.98 4.36
CA ASN A 41 10.04 23.98 3.47
C ASN A 41 9.08 23.03 4.21
N MET A 42 9.04 23.07 5.55
CA MET A 42 8.10 22.25 6.33
C MET A 42 6.67 22.71 6.05
N PRO A 43 5.78 21.84 5.54
CA PRO A 43 4.39 22.19 5.29
C PRO A 43 3.68 22.62 6.58
N LYS A 44 2.75 23.56 6.45
CA LYS A 44 1.91 24.01 7.56
C LYS A 44 0.47 23.58 7.34
N PRO A 45 -0.25 23.18 8.40
CA PRO A 45 -1.64 22.82 8.31
C PRO A 45 -2.51 23.89 7.66
N TYR A 46 -3.45 23.44 6.80
CA TYR A 46 -4.54 24.25 6.22
C TYR A 46 -4.08 25.38 5.29
N GLN A 47 -2.93 25.22 4.63
CA GLN A 47 -2.41 26.17 3.65
C GLN A 47 -2.74 25.77 2.20
N ARG A 48 -3.18 24.54 1.96
CA ARG A 48 -3.49 24.02 0.63
C ARG A 48 -4.95 23.62 0.52
N THR A 49 -5.56 23.89 -0.63
CA THR A 49 -6.89 23.35 -0.95
C THR A 49 -6.79 21.84 -1.14
N LEU A 50 -7.83 21.10 -0.71
CA LEU A 50 -7.95 19.67 -0.96
C LEU A 50 -7.96 19.40 -2.46
N PRO A 51 -6.99 18.67 -3.02
CA PRO A 51 -7.09 18.21 -4.39
C PRO A 51 -8.07 17.03 -4.48
N ILE A 52 -8.82 16.98 -5.57
CA ILE A 52 -9.69 15.84 -5.88
C ILE A 52 -9.02 15.06 -7.01
N PRO A 53 -8.71 13.76 -6.83
CA PRO A 53 -8.14 12.93 -7.88
C PRO A 53 -9.04 12.90 -9.11
N GLU A 54 -8.42 12.90 -10.28
CA GLU A 54 -9.15 12.80 -11.55
C GLU A 54 -9.93 11.48 -11.60
N VAL A 55 -11.14 11.51 -12.19
CA VAL A 55 -11.90 10.30 -12.50
C VAL A 55 -11.46 9.81 -13.88
N LEU A 56 -10.86 8.64 -13.92
CA LEU A 56 -10.37 8.01 -15.15
C LEU A 56 -11.56 7.68 -16.08
N LYS A 57 -11.41 8.05 -17.34
CA LYS A 57 -12.38 7.69 -18.39
C LYS A 57 -11.93 6.42 -19.11
N PRO A 58 -12.87 5.56 -19.55
CA PRO A 58 -12.51 4.42 -20.38
C PRO A 58 -11.89 4.88 -21.72
N LYS A 59 -10.87 4.17 -22.17
CA LYS A 59 -10.23 4.37 -23.49
C LYS A 59 -11.20 4.00 -24.64
N SER A 60 -11.99 2.95 -24.40
CA SER A 60 -13.06 2.52 -25.31
C SER A 60 -14.07 1.64 -24.57
N THR A 61 -15.19 1.35 -25.24
CA THR A 61 -16.20 0.41 -24.77
C THR A 61 -16.47 -0.60 -25.88
N VAL A 62 -16.42 -1.87 -25.56
CA VAL A 62 -16.77 -2.97 -26.45
C VAL A 62 -18.03 -3.68 -25.94
N VAL A 63 -18.66 -4.46 -26.79
CA VAL A 63 -19.80 -5.32 -26.41
C VAL A 63 -19.30 -6.77 -26.47
N ASP A 64 -19.35 -7.44 -25.33
CA ASP A 64 -18.98 -8.85 -25.22
C ASP A 64 -19.97 -9.72 -26.02
N PRO A 65 -19.62 -10.98 -26.41
CA PRO A 65 -20.51 -11.87 -27.16
C PRO A 65 -21.86 -12.13 -26.46
N ASP A 66 -21.93 -12.01 -25.15
CA ASP A 66 -23.17 -12.16 -24.35
C ASP A 66 -24.00 -10.86 -24.25
N GLY A 67 -23.59 -9.81 -24.96
CA GLY A 67 -24.30 -8.54 -25.03
C GLY A 67 -23.96 -7.54 -23.90
N HIS A 68 -23.13 -7.90 -22.94
CA HIS A 68 -22.72 -6.98 -21.88
C HIS A 68 -21.67 -5.99 -22.38
N LYS A 69 -21.75 -4.76 -21.88
CA LYS A 69 -20.72 -3.74 -22.13
C LYS A 69 -19.49 -4.00 -21.27
N ARG A 70 -18.31 -3.91 -21.89
CA ARG A 70 -17.01 -3.94 -21.23
C ARG A 70 -16.28 -2.65 -21.51
N HIS A 71 -15.90 -1.93 -20.47
CA HIS A 71 -15.11 -0.70 -20.58
C HIS A 71 -13.63 -1.03 -20.49
N LEU A 72 -12.85 -0.53 -21.45
CA LEU A 72 -11.41 -0.73 -21.49
C LEU A 72 -10.72 0.50 -20.90
N TYR A 73 -9.97 0.32 -19.83
CA TYR A 73 -9.16 1.34 -19.17
C TYR A 73 -7.68 1.05 -19.39
N GLN A 74 -6.86 2.08 -19.37
CA GLN A 74 -5.40 1.96 -19.41
C GLN A 74 -4.79 2.88 -18.35
N ILE A 75 -3.87 2.34 -17.58
CA ILE A 75 -3.10 3.07 -16.57
C ILE A 75 -1.62 2.75 -16.74
N GLN A 76 -0.79 3.78 -16.68
CA GLN A 76 0.66 3.65 -16.65
C GLN A 76 1.17 3.82 -15.21
N GLN A 77 1.91 2.84 -14.73
CA GLN A 77 2.73 2.98 -13.53
C GLN A 77 4.03 3.66 -13.97
N LYS A 78 4.29 4.87 -13.49
CA LYS A 78 5.46 5.66 -13.93
C LYS A 78 6.03 6.55 -12.84
N ALA A 79 7.32 6.83 -12.97
CA ALA A 79 7.99 7.84 -12.14
C ALA A 79 7.56 9.26 -12.55
N ALA A 80 7.36 10.11 -11.56
CA ALA A 80 6.97 11.49 -11.76
C ALA A 80 7.48 12.40 -10.62
N LEU A 81 7.22 13.69 -10.71
CA LEU A 81 7.48 14.66 -9.66
C LEU A 81 6.16 15.24 -9.15
N ALA A 82 5.93 15.16 -7.84
CA ALA A 82 4.79 15.76 -7.19
C ALA A 82 5.17 17.03 -6.42
N ASN A 83 4.27 18.00 -6.40
CA ASN A 83 4.46 19.23 -5.61
C ASN A 83 3.79 19.05 -4.24
N ILE A 84 4.44 18.32 -3.33
CA ILE A 84 3.94 18.04 -1.98
C ILE A 84 4.53 19.03 -0.98
N VAL A 85 5.86 19.15 -0.98
CA VAL A 85 6.61 20.00 -0.05
C VAL A 85 6.76 21.42 -0.62
N PRO A 86 6.49 22.50 0.15
CA PRO A 86 6.66 23.86 -0.34
C PRO A 86 8.07 24.13 -0.87
N GLY A 87 8.16 24.58 -2.14
CA GLY A 87 9.41 24.96 -2.80
C GLY A 87 10.34 23.81 -3.19
N LEU A 88 9.89 22.56 -3.07
CA LEU A 88 10.65 21.37 -3.46
C LEU A 88 9.76 20.41 -4.27
N SER A 89 10.40 19.65 -5.15
CA SER A 89 9.73 18.58 -5.90
C SER A 89 9.97 17.24 -5.22
N THR A 90 8.92 16.45 -5.04
CA THR A 90 8.97 15.11 -4.45
C THR A 90 8.93 14.07 -5.56
N PRO A 91 9.99 13.27 -5.77
CA PRO A 91 9.94 12.12 -6.66
C PRO A 91 8.92 11.10 -6.14
N ILE A 92 8.06 10.60 -7.04
CA ILE A 92 7.02 9.61 -6.75
C ILE A 92 7.03 8.50 -7.81
N LEU A 93 6.44 7.37 -7.45
CA LEU A 93 5.95 6.38 -8.39
C LEU A 93 4.42 6.45 -8.36
N GLY A 94 3.78 6.73 -9.49
CA GLY A 94 2.34 6.95 -9.48
C GLY A 94 1.61 6.32 -10.65
N TYR A 95 0.36 5.95 -10.42
CA TYR A 95 -0.56 5.62 -11.50
C TYR A 95 -0.84 6.88 -12.33
N ASN A 96 -0.55 6.82 -13.62
CA ASN A 96 -0.51 7.96 -14.52
C ASN A 96 0.38 9.13 -14.04
N GLY A 97 1.31 8.84 -13.12
CA GLY A 97 2.26 9.81 -12.56
C GLY A 97 1.65 10.81 -11.59
N THR A 98 0.53 10.48 -10.96
CA THR A 98 -0.13 11.30 -9.93
C THR A 98 -0.07 10.64 -8.54
N PHE A 99 -0.28 11.42 -7.50
CA PHE A 99 -0.25 11.00 -6.10
C PHE A 99 -1.45 11.59 -5.33
N PRO A 100 -2.46 10.79 -4.93
CA PRO A 100 -2.72 9.43 -5.36
C PRO A 100 -3.01 9.32 -6.86
N GLY A 101 -3.12 8.08 -7.38
CA GLY A 101 -3.53 7.81 -8.74
C GLY A 101 -4.99 8.23 -9.04
N PRO A 102 -5.43 8.16 -10.31
CA PRO A 102 -6.78 8.52 -10.71
C PRO A 102 -7.82 7.59 -10.08
N THR A 103 -9.00 8.13 -9.78
CA THR A 103 -10.13 7.34 -9.30
C THR A 103 -10.83 6.65 -10.47
N ILE A 104 -11.08 5.34 -10.37
CA ILE A 104 -11.98 4.63 -11.28
C ILE A 104 -13.39 4.63 -10.68
N LYS A 105 -14.41 4.94 -11.47
CA LYS A 105 -15.82 4.88 -11.07
C LYS A 105 -16.59 4.03 -12.06
N VAL A 106 -17.26 2.99 -11.57
CA VAL A 106 -18.07 2.06 -12.38
C VAL A 106 -19.37 1.72 -11.65
N ASN A 107 -20.36 1.27 -12.39
CA ASN A 107 -21.61 0.78 -11.82
C ASN A 107 -21.57 -0.73 -11.63
N GLN A 108 -22.34 -1.22 -10.67
CA GLN A 108 -22.52 -2.66 -10.47
C GLN A 108 -22.94 -3.35 -11.76
N GLY A 109 -22.28 -4.46 -12.10
CA GLY A 109 -22.53 -5.25 -13.31
C GLY A 109 -21.83 -4.74 -14.57
N GLU A 110 -21.23 -3.54 -14.56
CA GLU A 110 -20.37 -3.10 -15.66
C GLU A 110 -19.03 -3.83 -15.61
N ARG A 111 -18.71 -4.56 -16.69
CA ARG A 111 -17.41 -5.23 -16.80
C ARG A 111 -16.34 -4.24 -17.22
N ILE A 112 -15.16 -4.39 -16.65
CA ILE A 112 -14.00 -3.64 -17.13
C ILE A 112 -12.82 -4.57 -17.43
N THR A 113 -11.97 -4.14 -18.35
CA THR A 113 -10.59 -4.59 -18.49
C THR A 113 -9.69 -3.40 -18.20
N LEU A 114 -8.79 -3.56 -17.25
CA LEU A 114 -7.77 -2.58 -16.90
C LEU A 114 -6.42 -3.05 -17.40
N GLU A 115 -5.94 -2.44 -18.49
CA GLU A 115 -4.56 -2.60 -18.97
C GLU A 115 -3.64 -1.80 -18.06
N MET A 116 -2.77 -2.49 -17.33
CA MET A 116 -1.82 -1.90 -16.40
C MET A 116 -0.40 -1.98 -16.96
N ASP A 117 0.10 -0.86 -17.48
CA ASP A 117 1.43 -0.75 -18.08
C ASP A 117 2.48 -0.47 -17.02
N ASN A 118 3.52 -1.30 -16.92
CA ASN A 118 4.69 -1.00 -16.12
C ASN A 118 5.76 -0.26 -16.96
N VAL A 119 5.77 1.07 -16.90
CA VAL A 119 6.80 1.94 -17.52
C VAL A 119 7.70 2.58 -16.44
N LEU A 120 7.78 1.97 -15.27
CA LEU A 120 8.67 2.37 -14.19
C LEU A 120 10.15 2.19 -14.58
N PRO A 121 11.08 2.87 -13.91
CA PRO A 121 12.50 2.52 -13.97
C PRO A 121 12.71 1.06 -13.53
N LEU A 122 13.77 0.40 -14.02
CA LEU A 122 14.06 -1.00 -13.64
C LEU A 122 14.26 -1.15 -12.12
N PHE A 123 14.85 -0.13 -11.49
CA PHE A 123 15.08 -0.07 -10.05
C PHE A 123 14.57 1.26 -9.48
N HIS A 124 14.10 1.24 -8.25
CA HIS A 124 13.71 2.46 -7.55
C HIS A 124 14.90 3.41 -7.43
N PRO A 125 14.80 4.68 -7.92
CA PRO A 125 15.95 5.57 -8.04
C PRO A 125 16.64 5.89 -6.71
N GLN A 126 15.90 5.89 -5.60
CA GLN A 126 16.41 6.25 -4.28
C GLN A 126 16.72 5.01 -3.41
N TRP A 127 15.91 3.96 -3.48
CA TRP A 127 16.01 2.82 -2.55
C TRP A 127 16.56 1.54 -3.21
N GLY A 128 16.68 1.51 -4.53
CA GLY A 128 17.46 0.53 -5.29
C GLY A 128 16.84 -0.87 -5.37
N TYR A 129 15.56 -1.07 -4.99
CA TYR A 129 14.86 -2.32 -5.23
C TYR A 129 14.29 -2.38 -6.65
N ARG A 130 14.05 -3.58 -7.15
CA ARG A 130 13.52 -3.81 -8.49
C ARG A 130 12.03 -3.46 -8.51
N LEU A 131 11.59 -2.75 -9.56
CA LEU A 131 10.22 -2.26 -9.74
C LEU A 131 9.41 -3.16 -10.67
N ASP A 132 9.36 -4.46 -10.37
CA ASP A 132 8.34 -5.34 -10.91
C ASP A 132 7.08 -5.19 -10.03
N THR A 133 5.88 -5.16 -10.62
CA THR A 133 4.64 -4.80 -9.94
C THR A 133 3.58 -5.88 -10.07
N SER A 134 2.67 -5.95 -9.10
CA SER A 134 1.45 -6.74 -9.16
C SER A 134 0.29 -5.86 -8.67
N THR A 135 -0.74 -5.64 -9.50
CA THR A 135 -1.83 -4.73 -9.11
C THR A 135 -2.97 -5.48 -8.46
N HIS A 136 -3.23 -5.20 -7.19
CA HIS A 136 -4.37 -5.71 -6.45
C HIS A 136 -5.52 -4.70 -6.43
N LEU A 137 -6.73 -5.15 -6.80
CA LEU A 137 -7.96 -4.40 -6.56
C LEU A 137 -8.55 -4.85 -5.22
N HIS A 138 -8.14 -4.18 -4.16
CA HIS A 138 -8.45 -4.48 -2.78
C HIS A 138 -9.95 -4.38 -2.48
N GLY A 139 -10.51 -5.49 -2.01
CA GLY A 139 -11.93 -5.65 -1.70
C GLY A 139 -12.77 -6.15 -2.89
N SER A 140 -12.16 -6.42 -4.04
CA SER A 140 -12.81 -7.06 -5.18
C SER A 140 -12.86 -8.57 -5.02
N ALA A 141 -14.00 -9.18 -5.34
CA ALA A 141 -14.08 -10.63 -5.52
C ALA A 141 -13.63 -10.98 -6.95
N SER A 142 -12.33 -10.95 -7.17
CA SER A 142 -11.70 -11.23 -8.47
C SER A 142 -11.34 -12.71 -8.62
N LEU A 143 -11.18 -13.18 -9.87
CA LEU A 143 -10.52 -14.46 -10.12
C LEU A 143 -9.04 -14.39 -9.66
N PRO A 144 -8.43 -15.50 -9.21
CA PRO A 144 -7.06 -15.48 -8.66
C PRO A 144 -6.02 -14.83 -9.57
N GLN A 145 -6.08 -15.08 -10.89
CA GLN A 145 -5.15 -14.51 -11.88
C GLN A 145 -5.32 -13.00 -12.08
N PHE A 146 -6.41 -12.39 -11.60
CA PHE A 146 -6.70 -10.96 -11.67
C PHE A 146 -6.72 -10.29 -10.28
N ASP A 147 -6.36 -11.03 -9.24
CA ASP A 147 -6.41 -10.56 -7.86
C ASP A 147 -5.16 -9.76 -7.44
N GLY A 148 -4.11 -9.73 -8.26
CA GLY A 148 -2.85 -9.10 -7.89
C GLY A 148 -2.04 -9.95 -6.91
N TYR A 149 -1.92 -11.24 -7.18
CA TYR A 149 -1.15 -12.18 -6.37
C TYR A 149 0.32 -11.76 -6.26
N ALA A 150 0.91 -11.80 -5.06
CA ALA A 150 2.18 -11.14 -4.76
C ALA A 150 3.37 -11.55 -5.65
N ASN A 151 3.37 -12.78 -6.17
CA ASN A 151 4.40 -13.27 -7.09
C ASN A 151 4.00 -13.23 -8.57
N ASP A 152 2.83 -12.70 -8.91
CA ASP A 152 2.39 -12.48 -10.28
C ASP A 152 2.90 -11.14 -10.81
N LEU A 153 4.17 -11.08 -11.11
CA LEU A 153 4.93 -9.86 -11.33
C LEU A 153 4.94 -9.45 -12.80
N THR A 154 4.59 -8.19 -13.04
CA THR A 154 4.71 -7.51 -14.34
C THR A 154 5.99 -6.67 -14.34
N GLY A 155 6.94 -7.06 -15.18
CA GLY A 155 8.22 -6.36 -15.32
C GLY A 155 8.09 -5.08 -16.16
N ARG A 156 9.16 -4.27 -16.14
CA ARG A 156 9.27 -3.06 -16.96
C ARG A 156 9.05 -3.37 -18.45
N ASP A 157 8.35 -2.46 -19.14
CA ASP A 157 7.99 -2.51 -20.56
C ASP A 157 6.99 -3.66 -20.91
N TYR A 158 6.37 -4.25 -19.86
CA TYR A 158 5.27 -5.20 -19.96
C TYR A 158 3.99 -4.60 -19.36
N CYS A 159 2.85 -5.13 -19.79
CA CYS A 159 1.54 -4.83 -19.22
C CYS A 159 0.80 -6.13 -18.88
N LYS A 160 -0.18 -5.99 -18.01
CA LYS A 160 -1.12 -7.04 -17.69
C LYS A 160 -2.54 -6.49 -17.74
N ASP A 161 -3.44 -7.28 -18.33
CA ASP A 161 -4.87 -7.01 -18.37
C ASP A 161 -5.53 -7.63 -17.14
N TYR A 162 -6.21 -6.80 -16.34
CA TYR A 162 -7.00 -7.20 -15.19
C TYR A 162 -8.48 -7.11 -15.56
N GLU A 163 -9.22 -8.21 -15.41
CA GLU A 163 -10.66 -8.27 -15.70
C GLU A 163 -11.47 -8.21 -14.40
N TYR A 164 -12.30 -7.18 -14.25
CA TYR A 164 -13.14 -7.00 -13.08
C TYR A 164 -14.62 -7.05 -13.47
N PRO A 165 -15.38 -8.04 -12.95
CA PRO A 165 -16.81 -8.21 -13.31
C PRO A 165 -17.74 -7.21 -12.58
N ASN A 166 -17.30 -6.62 -11.48
CA ASN A 166 -18.02 -5.61 -10.71
C ASN A 166 -19.43 -6.00 -10.25
N PHE A 167 -19.65 -7.27 -9.94
CA PHE A 167 -20.97 -7.77 -9.54
C PHE A 167 -21.33 -7.46 -8.08
N GLN A 168 -20.36 -7.08 -7.26
CA GLN A 168 -20.56 -6.78 -5.85
C GLN A 168 -21.42 -5.51 -5.67
N PRO A 169 -22.14 -5.36 -4.52
CA PRO A 169 -22.84 -4.12 -4.19
C PRO A 169 -21.91 -2.90 -4.09
N ALA A 170 -22.49 -1.70 -4.19
CA ALA A 170 -21.77 -0.43 -4.08
C ALA A 170 -20.84 -0.36 -2.87
N ARG A 171 -19.60 0.05 -3.11
CA ARG A 171 -18.55 0.13 -2.09
C ARG A 171 -17.38 0.99 -2.53
N THR A 172 -16.54 1.37 -1.58
CA THR A 172 -15.25 1.99 -1.85
C THR A 172 -14.16 0.92 -1.84
N LEU A 173 -13.67 0.56 -3.03
CA LEU A 173 -12.47 -0.25 -3.25
C LEU A 173 -11.27 0.67 -3.45
N TRP A 174 -10.10 0.09 -3.57
CA TRP A 174 -8.90 0.79 -3.99
C TRP A 174 -7.93 -0.16 -4.68
N TYR A 175 -7.04 0.35 -5.51
CA TYR A 175 -6.02 -0.46 -6.18
C TYR A 175 -4.63 0.03 -5.82
N HIS A 176 -3.75 -0.93 -5.61
CA HIS A 176 -2.37 -0.66 -5.19
C HIS A 176 -1.41 -1.75 -5.68
N ASP A 177 -0.12 -1.45 -5.66
CA ASP A 177 0.90 -2.46 -5.91
C ASP A 177 0.95 -3.46 -4.75
N HIS A 178 1.10 -4.74 -5.11
CA HIS A 178 1.16 -5.87 -4.18
C HIS A 178 2.37 -6.78 -4.46
N ALA A 179 3.43 -6.24 -5.08
CA ALA A 179 4.63 -7.00 -5.41
C ALA A 179 5.32 -7.51 -4.14
N VAL A 180 5.59 -8.80 -4.11
CA VAL A 180 6.22 -9.48 -2.97
C VAL A 180 7.46 -8.74 -2.45
N HIS A 181 7.54 -8.54 -1.13
CA HIS A 181 8.61 -7.84 -0.38
C HIS A 181 8.77 -6.34 -0.68
N ASN A 182 7.92 -5.73 -1.51
CA ASN A 182 8.03 -4.32 -1.89
C ASN A 182 6.70 -3.56 -1.86
N THR A 183 5.61 -4.17 -1.40
CA THR A 183 4.29 -3.55 -1.31
C THR A 183 4.35 -2.21 -0.57
N GLY A 184 4.97 -2.18 0.61
CA GLY A 184 5.04 -0.98 1.44
C GLY A 184 5.81 0.16 0.78
N GLN A 185 6.94 -0.14 0.14
CA GLN A 185 7.74 0.88 -0.54
C GLN A 185 7.01 1.44 -1.77
N SER A 186 6.34 0.59 -2.53
CA SER A 186 5.60 0.97 -3.74
C SER A 186 4.37 1.82 -3.41
N VAL A 187 3.55 1.40 -2.44
CA VAL A 187 2.39 2.17 -1.94
C VAL A 187 2.83 3.51 -1.35
N TYR A 188 3.89 3.52 -0.53
CA TYR A 188 4.44 4.74 0.05
C TYR A 188 4.95 5.72 -1.00
N SER A 189 5.47 5.22 -2.13
CA SER A 189 5.91 6.03 -3.26
C SER A 189 4.76 6.64 -4.06
N GLY A 190 3.52 6.08 -3.95
CA GLY A 190 2.33 6.62 -4.61
C GLY A 190 1.54 5.64 -5.48
N LEU A 191 1.90 4.34 -5.53
CA LEU A 191 1.13 3.33 -6.25
C LEU A 191 -0.11 2.91 -5.43
N ALA A 192 -1.04 3.86 -5.25
CA ALA A 192 -2.31 3.71 -4.56
C ALA A 192 -3.37 4.66 -5.12
N ALA A 193 -4.60 4.19 -5.33
CA ALA A 193 -5.71 5.00 -5.80
C ALA A 193 -7.07 4.36 -5.47
N GLN A 194 -8.12 5.17 -5.34
CA GLN A 194 -9.46 4.68 -5.05
C GLN A 194 -10.18 4.16 -6.31
N TYR A 195 -11.05 3.17 -6.07
CA TYR A 195 -11.97 2.61 -7.04
C TYR A 195 -13.37 2.58 -6.43
N HIS A 196 -14.34 3.23 -7.06
CA HIS A 196 -15.70 3.34 -6.53
C HIS A 196 -16.65 2.49 -7.36
N LEU A 197 -17.29 1.54 -6.71
CA LEU A 197 -18.39 0.77 -7.28
C LEU A 197 -19.71 1.40 -6.81
N HIS A 198 -20.57 1.72 -7.75
CA HIS A 198 -21.88 2.35 -7.52
C HIS A 198 -23.01 1.39 -7.85
N ASP A 199 -24.16 1.55 -7.18
CA ASP A 199 -25.42 0.89 -7.51
C ASP A 199 -26.63 1.83 -7.33
N GLU A 200 -27.80 1.39 -7.75
CA GLU A 200 -29.02 2.20 -7.67
C GLU A 200 -29.46 2.47 -6.21
N VAL A 201 -29.19 1.53 -5.31
CA VAL A 201 -29.59 1.66 -3.90
C VAL A 201 -28.78 2.77 -3.24
N GLU A 202 -27.45 2.69 -3.34
CA GLU A 202 -26.54 3.71 -2.81
C GLU A 202 -26.82 5.07 -3.46
N GLY A 203 -26.99 5.09 -4.79
CA GLY A 203 -27.29 6.28 -5.56
C GLY A 203 -28.59 6.98 -5.18
N SER A 204 -29.57 6.25 -4.64
CA SER A 204 -30.88 6.80 -4.24
C SER A 204 -30.91 7.41 -2.83
N ILE A 205 -29.94 7.09 -1.97
CA ILE A 205 -29.98 7.45 -0.54
C ILE A 205 -28.83 8.33 -0.06
N LEU A 206 -27.67 8.30 -0.74
CA LEU A 206 -26.46 9.00 -0.30
C LEU A 206 -26.13 10.19 -1.20
N PRO A 207 -25.43 11.22 -0.68
CA PRO A 207 -24.91 12.32 -1.48
C PRO A 207 -24.06 11.84 -2.66
N GLN A 208 -24.26 12.46 -3.82
CA GLN A 208 -23.61 12.11 -5.09
C GLN A 208 -22.84 13.31 -5.69
N GLY A 209 -22.06 13.06 -6.74
CA GLY A 209 -21.34 14.06 -7.51
C GLY A 209 -20.29 14.80 -6.68
N LYS A 210 -20.32 16.13 -6.68
CA LYS A 210 -19.38 16.97 -5.90
C LYS A 210 -19.51 16.85 -4.38
N PHE A 211 -20.56 16.18 -3.90
CA PHE A 211 -20.82 15.94 -2.49
C PHE A 211 -20.46 14.52 -2.04
N ASP A 212 -19.94 13.70 -2.94
CA ASP A 212 -19.31 12.39 -2.71
C ASP A 212 -17.80 12.52 -2.94
N VAL A 213 -17.06 12.71 -1.85
CA VAL A 213 -15.68 13.19 -1.86
C VAL A 213 -14.73 12.08 -1.46
N PRO A 214 -13.79 11.66 -2.34
CA PRO A 214 -12.75 10.71 -1.97
C PRO A 214 -11.71 11.39 -1.06
N LEU A 215 -11.32 10.70 0.01
CA LEU A 215 -10.23 11.09 0.90
C LEU A 215 -9.25 9.92 1.04
N THR A 216 -8.15 9.94 0.30
CA THR A 216 -7.03 9.03 0.49
C THR A 216 -6.08 9.64 1.50
N VAL A 217 -6.09 9.09 2.72
CA VAL A 217 -5.28 9.59 3.84
C VAL A 217 -4.02 8.75 3.95
N SER A 218 -2.86 9.40 4.00
CA SER A 218 -1.57 8.77 4.22
C SER A 218 -0.68 9.66 5.09
N ASP A 219 0.48 9.16 5.47
CA ASP A 219 1.49 9.94 6.16
C ASP A 219 2.85 9.76 5.52
N ALA A 220 3.67 10.79 5.58
CA ALA A 220 4.99 10.79 4.97
C ALA A 220 6.03 11.48 5.86
N MET A 221 7.30 11.07 5.70
CA MET A 221 8.46 11.82 6.13
C MET A 221 9.30 12.19 4.92
N PHE A 222 10.02 13.30 4.99
CA PHE A 222 10.77 13.84 3.87
C PHE A 222 12.24 14.02 4.21
N ALA A 223 13.11 13.70 3.26
CA ALA A 223 14.53 14.06 3.30
C ALA A 223 14.70 15.57 3.05
N ALA A 224 15.90 16.11 3.31
CA ALA A 224 16.21 17.54 3.20
C ALA A 224 15.99 18.11 1.78
N ASN A 225 16.09 17.30 0.75
CA ASN A 225 15.86 17.67 -0.66
C ASN A 225 14.39 17.55 -1.11
N GLY A 226 13.46 17.18 -0.21
CA GLY A 226 12.04 17.03 -0.50
C GLY A 226 11.64 15.64 -1.03
N SER A 227 12.56 14.71 -1.20
CA SER A 227 12.22 13.32 -1.51
C SER A 227 11.60 12.61 -0.30
N LEU A 228 10.84 11.54 -0.55
CA LEU A 228 10.28 10.71 0.52
C LEU A 228 11.42 10.03 1.31
N GLY A 229 11.37 10.14 2.62
CA GLY A 229 12.22 9.38 3.53
C GLY A 229 11.61 8.00 3.79
N TYR A 230 12.41 6.95 3.81
CA TYR A 230 11.94 5.61 4.14
C TYR A 230 12.80 5.00 5.23
N ASN A 231 12.16 4.65 6.33
CA ASN A 231 12.74 3.89 7.44
C ASN A 231 11.62 3.09 8.10
N ASP A 232 11.60 1.80 7.87
CA ASP A 232 10.60 0.86 8.40
C ASP A 232 10.87 0.41 9.84
N ASN A 233 11.86 1.02 10.50
CA ASN A 233 12.24 0.72 11.89
C ASN A 233 12.47 -0.78 12.14
N THR A 234 13.26 -1.41 11.29
CA THR A 234 13.55 -2.85 11.34
C THR A 234 12.25 -3.66 11.22
N HIS A 235 11.51 -3.39 10.16
CA HIS A 235 10.24 -4.06 9.78
C HIS A 235 9.12 -3.91 10.81
N SER A 236 9.14 -2.82 11.55
CA SER A 236 8.15 -2.54 12.60
C SER A 236 7.07 -1.58 12.14
N GLY A 237 7.37 -0.73 11.19
CA GLY A 237 6.48 0.26 10.60
C GLY A 237 7.13 1.60 10.36
N LEU A 238 6.56 2.38 9.46
CA LEU A 238 6.93 3.76 9.20
C LEU A 238 5.81 4.68 9.64
N TRP A 239 6.15 5.71 10.42
CA TRP A 239 5.23 6.76 10.84
C TRP A 239 5.77 8.11 10.39
N GLY A 240 5.10 8.72 9.44
CA GLY A 240 5.43 10.05 8.95
C GLY A 240 4.96 11.16 9.90
N ASP A 241 5.61 12.31 9.85
CA ASP A 241 5.24 13.50 10.59
C ASP A 241 4.35 14.48 9.80
N VAL A 242 4.13 14.20 8.50
CA VAL A 242 3.27 14.98 7.61
C VAL A 242 2.08 14.12 7.18
N ILE A 243 0.87 14.49 7.63
CA ILE A 243 -0.35 13.82 7.19
C ILE A 243 -0.77 14.40 5.84
N LEU A 244 -1.01 13.52 4.88
CA LEU A 244 -1.45 13.85 3.53
C LEU A 244 -2.89 13.42 3.33
N VAL A 245 -3.69 14.24 2.67
CA VAL A 245 -5.00 13.86 2.16
C VAL A 245 -5.03 14.16 0.67
N ASN A 246 -5.24 13.13 -0.14
CA ASN A 246 -5.13 13.21 -1.60
C ASN A 246 -3.79 13.84 -2.05
N GLY A 247 -2.69 13.49 -1.36
CA GLY A 247 -1.35 14.02 -1.65
C GLY A 247 -1.05 15.44 -1.19
N ALA A 248 -2.02 16.14 -0.56
CA ALA A 248 -1.80 17.48 0.00
C ALA A 248 -1.60 17.43 1.53
N PRO A 249 -0.58 18.12 2.09
CA PRO A 249 -0.36 18.21 3.53
C PRO A 249 -1.51 18.97 4.21
N TRP A 250 -2.20 18.31 5.14
CA TRP A 250 -3.28 18.92 5.96
C TRP A 250 -4.17 19.91 5.18
N PRO A 251 -4.85 19.50 4.09
CA PRO A 251 -5.54 20.44 3.23
C PRO A 251 -6.79 21.03 3.89
N VAL A 252 -7.35 22.05 3.24
CA VAL A 252 -8.65 22.63 3.57
C VAL A 252 -9.61 22.47 2.39
N MET A 253 -10.87 22.16 2.71
CA MET A 253 -11.98 22.10 1.74
C MET A 253 -13.05 23.13 2.10
N LYS A 254 -13.50 23.93 1.12
CA LYS A 254 -14.69 24.78 1.27
C LYS A 254 -15.93 23.91 1.17
N VAL A 255 -16.89 24.09 2.08
CA VAL A 255 -18.13 23.31 2.13
C VAL A 255 -19.35 24.19 2.26
N GLN A 256 -20.43 23.81 1.57
CA GLN A 256 -21.76 24.38 1.74
C GLN A 256 -22.42 23.84 3.01
N ARG A 257 -23.42 24.53 3.53
CA ARG A 257 -24.18 24.13 4.74
C ARG A 257 -25.18 23.01 4.44
N ARG A 258 -24.64 21.81 4.10
CA ARG A 258 -25.41 20.58 3.80
C ARG A 258 -24.63 19.34 4.23
N ILE A 259 -25.20 18.16 4.03
CA ILE A 259 -24.55 16.88 4.25
C ILE A 259 -23.63 16.57 3.05
N TYR A 260 -22.41 16.14 3.36
CA TYR A 260 -21.42 15.58 2.43
C TYR A 260 -21.14 14.13 2.81
N ARG A 261 -20.83 13.32 1.81
CA ARG A 261 -20.29 11.97 1.95
C ARG A 261 -18.78 12.01 1.71
N PHE A 262 -18.02 11.44 2.62
CA PHE A 262 -16.58 11.28 2.49
C PHE A 262 -16.24 9.81 2.44
N ARG A 263 -15.54 9.40 1.37
CA ARG A 263 -15.01 8.04 1.21
C ARG A 263 -13.58 8.03 1.72
N ILE A 264 -13.38 7.64 2.98
CA ILE A 264 -12.11 7.72 3.67
C ILE A 264 -11.38 6.38 3.55
N LEU A 265 -10.26 6.38 2.85
CA LEU A 265 -9.29 5.29 2.76
C LEU A 265 -8.07 5.64 3.61
N ASN A 266 -7.63 4.74 4.48
CA ASN A 266 -6.31 4.83 5.10
C ASN A 266 -5.27 4.11 4.23
N ALA A 267 -4.49 4.85 3.46
CA ALA A 267 -3.40 4.37 2.62
C ALA A 267 -2.02 4.54 3.26
N SER A 268 -1.95 4.81 4.58
CA SER A 268 -0.69 4.79 5.33
C SER A 268 -0.17 3.36 5.45
N ILE A 269 1.12 3.16 5.24
CA ILE A 269 1.73 1.81 5.24
C ILE A 269 1.85 1.19 6.64
N ALA A 270 1.75 2.00 7.71
CA ALA A 270 1.81 1.51 9.10
C ALA A 270 0.91 2.28 10.08
N ARG A 271 0.63 3.57 9.82
CA ARG A 271 -0.14 4.39 10.75
C ARG A 271 -1.62 3.99 10.75
N SER A 272 -2.19 3.77 11.94
CA SER A 272 -3.64 3.79 12.15
C SER A 272 -4.10 5.17 12.62
N TYR A 273 -5.34 5.52 12.31
CA TYR A 273 -5.94 6.78 12.74
C TYR A 273 -7.05 6.54 13.77
N ARG A 274 -7.36 7.57 14.51
CA ARG A 274 -8.57 7.66 15.33
C ARG A 274 -9.25 8.98 15.03
N PHE A 275 -10.12 8.96 14.02
CA PHE A 275 -10.76 10.17 13.51
C PHE A 275 -11.82 10.71 14.46
N SER A 276 -11.89 12.05 14.54
CA SER A 276 -12.90 12.81 15.28
C SER A 276 -13.04 14.21 14.68
N LEU A 277 -14.17 14.90 14.94
CA LEU A 277 -14.32 16.32 14.61
C LEU A 277 -13.80 17.20 15.75
N SER A 278 -13.23 18.36 15.40
CA SER A 278 -12.75 19.36 16.39
C SER A 278 -13.88 19.95 17.25
N THR A 279 -15.11 19.82 16.79
CA THR A 279 -16.32 20.27 17.50
C THR A 279 -16.82 19.25 18.52
N GLY A 280 -16.34 18.00 18.47
CA GLY A 280 -16.84 16.89 19.28
C GLY A 280 -18.16 16.28 18.78
N ASP A 281 -18.72 16.81 17.70
CA ASP A 281 -19.98 16.30 17.13
C ASP A 281 -19.80 14.91 16.54
N ALA A 282 -20.88 14.13 16.54
CA ALA A 282 -20.92 12.83 15.91
C ALA A 282 -20.92 12.95 14.38
N MET A 283 -20.21 12.03 13.75
CA MET A 283 -20.27 11.71 12.33
C MET A 283 -21.10 10.45 12.12
N THR A 284 -21.69 10.29 10.93
CA THR A 284 -22.53 9.15 10.60
C THR A 284 -21.83 8.24 9.63
N ILE A 285 -21.43 7.04 10.07
CA ILE A 285 -20.87 6.00 9.20
C ILE A 285 -22.01 5.26 8.53
N VAL A 286 -21.96 5.16 7.20
CA VAL A 286 -22.99 4.53 6.36
C VAL A 286 -22.49 3.30 5.62
N ALA A 287 -21.18 3.20 5.38
CA ALA A 287 -20.57 2.05 4.73
C ALA A 287 -19.18 1.76 5.33
N THR A 288 -18.79 0.51 5.22
CA THR A 288 -17.48 -0.03 5.57
C THR A 288 -16.83 -0.63 4.32
N ASP A 289 -15.74 -1.36 4.46
CA ASP A 289 -14.96 -1.93 3.34
C ASP A 289 -15.83 -2.64 2.29
N GLY A 290 -16.74 -3.49 2.74
CA GLY A 290 -17.61 -4.31 1.91
C GLY A 290 -18.94 -3.63 1.49
N GLY A 291 -19.10 -2.32 1.73
CA GLY A 291 -20.27 -1.54 1.30
C GLY A 291 -21.20 -1.13 2.43
N LEU A 292 -22.47 -0.89 2.09
CA LEU A 292 -23.46 -0.32 3.00
C LEU A 292 -23.64 -1.16 4.28
N MET A 293 -23.69 -0.49 5.41
CA MET A 293 -24.06 -1.09 6.69
C MET A 293 -25.55 -1.41 6.75
N PRO A 294 -26.01 -2.35 7.59
CA PRO A 294 -27.46 -2.57 7.81
C PRO A 294 -28.19 -1.31 8.32
N ALA A 295 -27.51 -0.53 9.16
CA ALA A 295 -28.01 0.73 9.67
C ALA A 295 -26.87 1.73 9.88
N ALA A 296 -27.12 2.99 9.64
CA ALA A 296 -26.17 4.07 9.86
C ALA A 296 -25.78 4.16 11.35
N GLN A 297 -24.49 4.36 11.62
CA GLN A 297 -23.94 4.42 12.96
C GLN A 297 -23.39 5.82 13.26
N GLN A 298 -23.85 6.42 14.35
CA GLN A 298 -23.30 7.68 14.82
C GLN A 298 -22.14 7.45 15.79
N VAL A 299 -20.99 8.06 15.49
CA VAL A 299 -19.78 7.94 16.29
C VAL A 299 -19.10 9.29 16.44
N THR A 300 -18.55 9.57 17.61
CA THR A 300 -17.72 10.77 17.84
C THR A 300 -16.25 10.51 17.49
N SER A 301 -15.85 9.25 17.46
CA SER A 301 -14.53 8.80 16.97
C SER A 301 -14.54 7.30 16.67
N TRP A 302 -13.63 6.85 15.78
CA TRP A 302 -13.42 5.42 15.51
C TRP A 302 -11.95 5.14 15.18
N ARG A 303 -11.51 3.90 15.44
CA ARG A 303 -10.21 3.40 14.94
C ARG A 303 -10.32 3.12 13.45
N HIS A 304 -9.27 3.45 12.71
CA HIS A 304 -9.18 3.27 11.26
C HIS A 304 -7.79 2.70 10.92
N GLY A 305 -7.71 1.40 10.73
CA GLY A 305 -6.47 0.69 10.39
C GLY A 305 -6.04 0.93 8.94
N GLY A 306 -4.82 0.50 8.59
CA GLY A 306 -4.34 0.50 7.21
C GLY A 306 -5.30 -0.28 6.32
N ALA A 307 -5.54 0.20 5.11
CA ALA A 307 -6.45 -0.32 4.10
C ALA A 307 -7.95 -0.30 4.42
N GLU A 308 -8.37 -0.05 5.65
CA GLU A 308 -9.80 0.10 5.93
C GLU A 308 -10.39 1.27 5.15
N ARG A 309 -11.64 1.12 4.73
CA ARG A 309 -12.45 2.17 4.11
C ARG A 309 -13.70 2.38 4.95
N TYR A 310 -14.03 3.64 5.18
CA TYR A 310 -15.29 4.05 5.78
C TYR A 310 -15.92 5.16 4.96
N GLU A 311 -17.24 5.08 4.73
CA GLU A 311 -18.00 6.15 4.13
C GLU A 311 -18.77 6.88 5.21
N VAL A 312 -18.47 8.17 5.33
CA VAL A 312 -18.86 8.99 6.47
C VAL A 312 -19.63 10.19 6.01
N LEU A 313 -20.82 10.40 6.58
CA LEU A 313 -21.60 11.62 6.38
C LEU A 313 -21.27 12.64 7.47
N ILE A 314 -20.96 13.87 7.03
CA ILE A 314 -20.80 15.03 7.90
C ILE A 314 -21.83 16.08 7.51
N ASP A 315 -22.63 16.51 8.47
CA ASP A 315 -23.67 17.52 8.29
C ASP A 315 -23.15 18.91 8.66
N PHE A 316 -22.76 19.68 7.64
CA PHE A 316 -22.27 21.05 7.82
C PHE A 316 -23.39 22.08 7.97
N SER A 317 -24.68 21.71 7.83
CA SER A 317 -25.80 22.62 8.08
C SER A 317 -25.87 23.11 9.54
N LYS A 318 -25.29 22.31 10.45
CA LYS A 318 -25.18 22.60 11.89
C LYS A 318 -24.26 23.77 12.24
N TYR A 319 -23.38 24.16 11.32
CA TYR A 319 -22.34 25.15 11.59
C TYR A 319 -22.65 26.49 10.91
N PRO A 320 -22.33 27.62 11.55
CA PRO A 320 -22.48 28.92 10.91
C PRO A 320 -21.44 29.13 9.79
N VAL A 321 -21.76 30.03 8.86
CA VAL A 321 -20.82 30.51 7.84
C VAL A 321 -19.54 31.06 8.52
N GLY A 322 -18.38 30.78 7.93
CA GLY A 322 -17.07 31.14 8.45
C GLY A 322 -16.51 30.19 9.53
N LYS A 323 -17.29 29.21 9.96
CA LYS A 323 -16.80 28.20 10.90
C LYS A 323 -15.83 27.26 10.20
N ARG A 324 -14.65 27.05 10.83
CA ARG A 324 -13.74 25.96 10.48
C ARG A 324 -14.02 24.75 11.37
N VAL A 325 -14.23 23.61 10.74
CA VAL A 325 -14.35 22.28 11.36
C VAL A 325 -13.15 21.46 10.96
N GLU A 326 -12.40 20.94 11.91
CA GLU A 326 -11.23 20.10 11.61
C GLU A 326 -11.59 18.61 11.73
N LEU A 327 -11.16 17.80 10.77
CA LEU A 327 -11.01 16.36 10.94
C LEU A 327 -9.69 16.13 11.66
N ARG A 328 -9.75 15.56 12.84
CA ARG A 328 -8.61 15.31 13.73
C ARG A 328 -8.27 13.84 13.81
N ASN A 329 -7.02 13.57 14.13
CA ASN A 329 -6.52 12.26 14.51
C ASN A 329 -6.20 12.27 16.01
N LEU A 330 -6.98 11.56 16.80
CA LEU A 330 -6.69 11.35 18.22
C LEU A 330 -5.55 10.33 18.36
N SER A 331 -4.75 10.46 19.43
CA SER A 331 -3.69 9.49 19.70
C SER A 331 -4.26 8.05 19.73
N ASN A 332 -3.58 7.16 19.04
CA ASN A 332 -3.94 5.74 18.98
C ASN A 332 -2.76 4.90 19.49
N LYS A 333 -3.07 3.85 20.25
CA LYS A 333 -2.05 2.97 20.82
C LYS A 333 -1.17 2.39 19.71
N ASN A 334 0.14 2.30 19.97
CA ASN A 334 1.13 1.72 19.08
C ASN A 334 1.42 2.50 17.79
N ASN A 335 1.02 3.79 17.72
CA ASN A 335 1.55 4.74 16.74
C ASN A 335 2.69 5.57 17.34
N VAL A 336 3.45 6.22 16.47
CA VAL A 336 4.36 7.31 16.82
C VAL A 336 3.71 8.62 16.40
N ASP A 337 3.52 9.53 17.37
CA ASP A 337 2.93 10.84 17.12
C ASP A 337 4.02 11.92 17.09
N TYR A 338 3.83 12.91 16.20
CA TYR A 338 4.69 14.08 16.02
C TYR A 338 3.85 15.35 16.12
N ASP A 339 4.51 16.51 16.05
CA ASP A 339 3.81 17.78 15.93
C ASP A 339 2.87 17.75 14.70
N PHE A 340 1.63 18.16 14.90
CA PHE A 340 0.55 18.20 13.90
C PHE A 340 0.01 16.84 13.38
N THR A 341 0.51 15.68 13.80
CA THR A 341 -0.10 14.38 13.41
C THR A 341 -1.47 14.16 14.04
N ASN A 342 -1.86 15.00 15.00
CA ASN A 342 -3.22 15.12 15.54
C ASN A 342 -4.20 15.84 14.60
N ARG A 343 -3.77 16.32 13.42
CA ARG A 343 -4.57 17.02 12.41
C ARG A 343 -4.59 16.21 11.12
N VAL A 344 -5.71 16.23 10.41
CA VAL A 344 -5.85 15.54 9.13
C VAL A 344 -6.18 16.55 8.03
N MET A 345 -7.31 17.23 8.13
CA MET A 345 -7.72 18.30 7.22
C MET A 345 -8.71 19.23 7.89
N ALA A 346 -9.09 20.30 7.22
CA ALA A 346 -10.15 21.20 7.69
C ALA A 346 -11.23 21.43 6.64
N PHE A 347 -12.42 21.81 7.13
CA PHE A 347 -13.57 22.22 6.33
C PHE A 347 -13.91 23.65 6.71
N ASP A 348 -13.95 24.56 5.72
CA ASP A 348 -14.40 25.94 5.90
C ASP A 348 -15.81 26.07 5.39
N VAL A 349 -16.75 26.34 6.27
CA VAL A 349 -18.17 26.52 5.94
C VAL A 349 -18.35 27.87 5.25
N THR A 350 -18.84 27.84 4.01
CA THR A 350 -18.99 29.02 3.16
C THR A 350 -20.43 29.57 3.16
N ASP A 351 -20.59 30.77 2.60
CA ASP A 351 -21.85 31.43 2.32
C ASP A 351 -22.41 31.08 0.94
N GLU A 352 -21.78 30.16 0.22
CA GLU A 352 -22.30 29.69 -1.06
C GLU A 352 -23.74 29.20 -0.94
N PRO A 353 -24.60 29.50 -1.92
CA PRO A 353 -25.97 29.01 -1.94
C PRO A 353 -26.03 27.49 -1.75
N VAL A 354 -26.85 27.04 -0.82
CA VAL A 354 -26.94 25.62 -0.49
C VAL A 354 -27.65 24.90 -1.63
N ASP A 355 -26.90 24.02 -2.31
CA ASP A 355 -27.47 23.08 -3.26
C ASP A 355 -28.23 21.98 -2.48
N THR A 356 -29.54 21.98 -2.55
CA THR A 356 -30.39 20.99 -1.87
C THR A 356 -30.81 19.84 -2.77
N SER A 357 -30.30 19.79 -4.00
CA SER A 357 -30.61 18.73 -4.94
C SER A 357 -29.95 17.41 -4.55
N GLY A 358 -30.51 16.32 -5.03
CA GLY A 358 -30.03 14.98 -4.84
C GLY A 358 -30.34 14.35 -3.48
N PRO A 359 -30.15 13.03 -3.37
CA PRO A 359 -30.41 12.27 -2.16
C PRO A 359 -29.42 12.66 -1.05
N GLY A 360 -29.82 12.44 0.20
CA GLY A 360 -28.98 12.68 1.37
C GLY A 360 -28.54 14.13 1.61
N ALA A 361 -29.10 15.13 0.89
CA ALA A 361 -28.67 16.53 1.00
C ALA A 361 -28.92 17.14 2.40
N ARG A 362 -30.00 16.75 3.04
CA ARG A 362 -30.46 17.35 4.33
C ARG A 362 -30.87 16.32 5.38
N VAL A 363 -31.06 15.07 5.01
CA VAL A 363 -31.53 14.01 5.90
C VAL A 363 -30.50 12.89 5.96
N LEU A 364 -30.10 12.55 7.19
CA LEU A 364 -29.25 11.40 7.43
C LEU A 364 -30.08 10.12 7.29
N PRO A 365 -29.63 9.13 6.50
CA PRO A 365 -30.31 7.84 6.43
C PRO A 365 -30.19 7.11 7.77
N THR A 366 -31.20 6.34 8.14
CA THR A 366 -31.20 5.50 9.34
C THR A 366 -31.09 4.02 9.02
N LEU A 367 -31.83 3.55 8.03
CA LEU A 367 -31.77 2.20 7.49
C LEU A 367 -31.06 2.23 6.14
N LEU A 368 -30.24 1.24 5.89
CA LEU A 368 -29.49 1.06 4.67
C LEU A 368 -29.76 -0.35 4.14
N ALA A 369 -29.41 -0.62 2.89
CA ALA A 369 -29.55 -1.96 2.33
C ALA A 369 -28.55 -2.92 2.98
N PRO A 370 -28.99 -4.02 3.59
CA PRO A 370 -28.08 -4.96 4.20
C PRO A 370 -27.29 -5.72 3.11
N SER A 371 -25.97 -5.83 3.29
CA SER A 371 -25.15 -6.78 2.52
C SER A 371 -25.55 -8.21 2.87
N THR A 372 -25.45 -9.13 1.90
CA THR A 372 -25.68 -10.58 2.11
C THR A 372 -24.75 -11.13 3.20
N THR A 373 -23.51 -10.65 3.29
CA THR A 373 -22.57 -10.97 4.35
C THR A 373 -23.13 -10.69 5.74
N MET A 374 -23.88 -9.60 5.92
CA MET A 374 -24.46 -9.22 7.20
C MET A 374 -25.70 -10.06 7.59
N SER A 375 -26.21 -10.89 6.70
CA SER A 375 -27.33 -11.82 6.96
C SER A 375 -26.88 -13.19 7.41
N LEU A 376 -25.59 -13.53 7.28
CA LEU A 376 -25.00 -14.81 7.72
C LEU A 376 -25.20 -15.01 9.23
N LYS A 377 -25.44 -16.24 9.62
CA LYS A 377 -25.61 -16.64 11.02
C LYS A 377 -24.46 -17.53 11.47
N ALA A 378 -23.98 -17.34 12.68
CA ALA A 378 -22.91 -18.17 13.24
C ALA A 378 -23.26 -19.68 13.26
N SER A 379 -24.56 -20.02 13.27
CA SER A 379 -25.04 -21.42 13.18
C SER A 379 -24.87 -22.06 11.81
N GLU A 380 -24.59 -21.28 10.76
CA GLU A 380 -24.34 -21.77 9.41
C GLU A 380 -22.87 -22.18 9.23
N SER A 381 -22.01 -21.82 10.20
CA SER A 381 -20.60 -22.14 10.13
C SER A 381 -20.33 -23.63 10.23
N VAL A 382 -19.68 -24.17 9.21
CA VAL A 382 -19.25 -25.58 9.15
C VAL A 382 -17.94 -25.82 9.90
N LYS A 383 -17.13 -24.77 10.10
CA LYS A 383 -15.81 -24.85 10.75
C LYS A 383 -15.43 -23.57 11.45
N THR A 384 -14.73 -23.69 12.58
CA THR A 384 -14.04 -22.57 13.22
C THR A 384 -12.54 -22.79 13.12
N ARG A 385 -11.83 -21.82 12.52
CA ARG A 385 -10.36 -21.84 12.46
C ARG A 385 -9.79 -20.79 13.42
N ARG A 386 -8.67 -21.15 14.05
CA ARG A 386 -7.93 -20.24 14.94
C ARG A 386 -6.60 -19.89 14.32
N MET A 387 -6.34 -18.61 14.18
CA MET A 387 -5.14 -18.05 13.58
C MET A 387 -4.50 -17.07 14.56
N ARG A 388 -3.19 -17.15 14.68
CA ARG A 388 -2.44 -16.25 15.56
C ARG A 388 -1.54 -15.36 14.71
N VAL A 389 -1.65 -14.06 14.92
CA VAL A 389 -0.73 -13.08 14.35
C VAL A 389 0.32 -12.73 15.40
N LYS A 390 1.60 -12.94 15.05
CA LYS A 390 2.70 -12.78 16.01
C LYS A 390 4.04 -12.54 15.33
N ARG A 391 5.04 -12.15 16.11
CA ARG A 391 6.44 -12.09 15.71
C ARG A 391 7.23 -13.16 16.48
N ASP A 392 7.76 -14.13 15.76
CA ASP A 392 8.59 -15.21 16.31
C ASP A 392 10.02 -15.08 15.79
N ASN A 393 11.01 -15.00 16.68
CA ASN A 393 12.42 -14.92 16.30
C ASN A 393 12.70 -13.85 15.22
N ASP A 394 12.08 -12.69 15.36
CA ASP A 394 12.13 -11.55 14.43
C ASP A 394 11.46 -11.76 13.08
N VAL A 395 10.68 -12.83 12.90
CA VAL A 395 9.87 -13.09 11.71
C VAL A 395 8.39 -12.89 12.01
N TRP A 396 7.70 -12.17 11.14
CA TRP A 396 6.26 -11.98 11.23
C TRP A 396 5.51 -13.18 10.64
N THR A 397 4.47 -13.66 11.32
CA THR A 397 3.70 -14.85 10.89
C THR A 397 2.21 -14.67 11.08
N ILE A 398 1.44 -15.35 10.22
CA ILE A 398 0.00 -15.58 10.38
C ILE A 398 -0.24 -17.08 10.49
N GLY A 399 -0.87 -17.53 11.61
CA GLY A 399 -1.08 -18.96 11.86
C GLY A 399 0.22 -19.77 11.92
N GLY A 400 1.36 -19.13 12.18
CA GLY A 400 2.68 -19.76 12.16
C GLY A 400 3.27 -19.97 10.77
N MET A 401 2.67 -19.38 9.73
CA MET A 401 3.11 -19.45 8.32
C MET A 401 3.75 -18.14 7.90
N THR A 402 4.75 -18.23 7.01
CA THR A 402 5.38 -17.13 6.30
C THR A 402 5.11 -17.24 4.80
N TRP A 403 5.26 -16.13 4.06
CA TRP A 403 5.11 -16.15 2.62
C TRP A 403 6.22 -16.95 1.92
N ASP A 404 7.44 -16.86 2.43
CA ASP A 404 8.57 -17.68 1.94
C ASP A 404 8.24 -19.19 1.96
N GLU A 405 7.53 -19.69 2.97
CA GLU A 405 7.11 -21.08 3.03
C GLU A 405 6.06 -21.44 1.96
N VAL A 406 5.16 -20.50 1.62
CA VAL A 406 4.18 -20.67 0.53
C VAL A 406 4.94 -20.80 -0.80
N VAL A 407 5.86 -19.88 -1.09
CA VAL A 407 6.69 -19.91 -2.31
C VAL A 407 7.52 -21.18 -2.41
N GLN A 408 8.20 -21.58 -1.32
CA GLN A 408 9.04 -22.80 -1.28
C GLN A 408 8.23 -24.09 -1.49
N SER A 409 6.95 -24.09 -1.16
CA SER A 409 6.05 -25.21 -1.41
C SER A 409 5.63 -25.34 -2.89
N GLY A 410 6.03 -24.40 -3.75
CA GLY A 410 5.47 -24.24 -5.10
C GLY A 410 4.02 -23.79 -5.06
N TYR A 411 3.70 -22.87 -4.16
CA TYR A 411 2.36 -22.29 -3.94
C TYR A 411 1.27 -23.30 -3.53
N ARG A 412 1.67 -24.45 -2.93
CA ARG A 412 0.73 -25.48 -2.48
C ARG A 412 0.36 -25.38 -1.00
N LYS A 413 1.25 -24.82 -0.17
CA LYS A 413 1.00 -24.69 1.27
C LYS A 413 -0.08 -23.65 1.52
N VAL A 414 -1.15 -24.06 2.22
CA VAL A 414 -2.29 -23.18 2.58
C VAL A 414 -2.53 -23.18 4.08
N LEU A 415 -2.98 -22.05 4.60
CA LEU A 415 -3.37 -21.87 6.01
C LEU A 415 -4.79 -22.42 6.28
N ALA A 416 -5.65 -22.34 5.28
CA ALA A 416 -7.04 -22.76 5.30
C ALA A 416 -7.47 -23.27 3.91
N ASP A 417 -8.46 -24.14 3.91
CA ASP A 417 -8.96 -24.87 2.72
C ASP A 417 -10.49 -25.01 2.75
N PRO A 418 -11.28 -23.91 2.84
CA PRO A 418 -12.73 -23.99 2.77
C PRO A 418 -13.20 -24.52 1.41
N ASP A 419 -14.30 -25.25 1.40
CA ASP A 419 -15.01 -25.58 0.15
C ASP A 419 -15.76 -24.36 -0.40
N LEU A 420 -16.04 -24.38 -1.70
CA LEU A 420 -16.85 -23.32 -2.32
C LEU A 420 -18.26 -23.32 -1.71
N ASN A 421 -18.73 -22.18 -1.23
CA ASN A 421 -19.94 -21.89 -0.47
C ASN A 421 -19.89 -22.24 1.02
N ASP A 422 -18.79 -22.72 1.55
CA ASP A 422 -18.64 -22.87 2.98
C ASP A 422 -18.80 -21.53 3.71
N VAL A 423 -19.48 -21.59 4.85
CA VAL A 423 -19.48 -20.51 5.84
C VAL A 423 -18.56 -20.93 6.97
N GLU A 424 -17.53 -20.14 7.26
CA GLU A 424 -16.59 -20.42 8.34
C GLU A 424 -16.49 -19.27 9.34
N ILE A 425 -16.10 -19.60 10.56
CA ILE A 425 -15.67 -18.62 11.57
C ILE A 425 -14.15 -18.66 11.64
N TRP A 426 -13.51 -17.49 11.41
CA TRP A 426 -12.09 -17.31 11.63
C TRP A 426 -11.87 -16.48 12.89
N GLU A 427 -11.13 -17.04 13.84
CA GLU A 427 -10.76 -16.41 15.10
C GLU A 427 -9.31 -15.97 15.02
N ILE A 428 -9.07 -14.65 14.98
CA ILE A 428 -7.73 -14.07 14.85
C ILE A 428 -7.32 -13.51 16.19
N GLU A 429 -6.24 -14.08 16.77
CA GLU A 429 -5.62 -13.66 18.03
C GLU A 429 -4.33 -12.90 17.76
N ASN A 430 -4.21 -11.69 18.29
CA ASN A 430 -2.95 -10.95 18.25
C ASN A 430 -2.14 -11.19 19.54
N SER A 431 -1.04 -11.93 19.40
CA SER A 431 -0.07 -12.20 20.47
C SER A 431 1.34 -11.65 20.17
N SER A 432 1.45 -10.63 19.32
CA SER A 432 2.73 -10.06 18.89
C SER A 432 3.41 -9.16 19.93
N GLY A 433 2.72 -8.79 21.00
CA GLY A 433 3.26 -7.96 22.10
C GLY A 433 3.68 -6.55 21.68
N GLY A 434 2.78 -5.60 21.80
CA GLY A 434 3.06 -4.18 21.51
C GLY A 434 2.75 -3.71 20.09
N TRP A 435 2.04 -4.52 19.28
CA TRP A 435 1.67 -4.19 17.90
C TRP A 435 0.17 -4.33 17.66
N PHE A 436 -0.34 -3.65 16.64
CA PHE A 436 -1.64 -3.91 16.06
C PHE A 436 -1.45 -4.39 14.62
N HIS A 437 -2.41 -5.16 14.11
CA HIS A 437 -2.39 -5.68 12.76
C HIS A 437 -3.74 -5.44 12.10
N PRO A 438 -3.81 -4.60 11.06
CA PRO A 438 -4.93 -4.61 10.13
C PRO A 438 -4.78 -5.89 9.28
N VAL A 439 -5.63 -6.89 9.50
CA VAL A 439 -5.57 -8.16 8.76
C VAL A 439 -6.57 -8.11 7.62
N HIS A 440 -6.07 -8.24 6.40
CA HIS A 440 -6.86 -8.33 5.17
C HIS A 440 -7.00 -9.77 4.70
N ILE A 441 -8.21 -10.11 4.23
CA ILE A 441 -8.55 -11.40 3.65
C ILE A 441 -9.07 -11.15 2.25
N HIS A 442 -8.35 -11.63 1.23
CA HIS A 442 -8.73 -11.50 -0.16
C HIS A 442 -10.03 -12.25 -0.49
N LEU A 443 -10.68 -11.94 -1.60
CA LEU A 443 -11.89 -12.57 -2.15
C LEU A 443 -13.17 -12.28 -1.37
N VAL A 444 -13.15 -12.29 -0.04
CA VAL A 444 -14.36 -12.38 0.80
C VAL A 444 -14.62 -11.13 1.62
N ASP A 445 -15.91 -10.79 1.76
CA ASP A 445 -16.37 -9.92 2.83
C ASP A 445 -16.68 -10.77 4.08
N PHE A 446 -16.45 -10.21 5.26
CA PHE A 446 -16.83 -10.82 6.54
C PHE A 446 -17.61 -9.85 7.42
N GLN A 447 -18.37 -10.40 8.36
CA GLN A 447 -18.89 -9.65 9.50
C GLN A 447 -18.08 -9.98 10.78
N ILE A 448 -17.88 -9.00 11.64
CA ILE A 448 -17.27 -9.21 12.95
C ILE A 448 -18.35 -9.70 13.91
N LEU A 449 -18.23 -10.94 14.41
CA LEU A 449 -19.15 -11.51 15.39
C LEU A 449 -18.85 -10.99 16.79
N SER A 450 -17.57 -10.92 17.17
CA SER A 450 -17.16 -10.43 18.47
C SER A 450 -15.71 -9.97 18.50
N ARG A 451 -15.40 -9.10 19.45
CA ARG A 451 -14.06 -8.64 19.79
C ARG A 451 -13.86 -8.88 21.30
N ASN A 452 -12.89 -9.72 21.66
CA ASN A 452 -12.66 -10.16 23.05
C ASN A 452 -13.94 -10.67 23.74
N GLY A 453 -14.78 -11.43 23.01
CA GLY A 453 -16.06 -11.94 23.50
C GLY A 453 -17.19 -10.89 23.61
N GLN A 454 -16.93 -9.63 23.31
CA GLN A 454 -17.93 -8.55 23.32
C GLN A 454 -18.48 -8.30 21.91
N ALA A 455 -19.65 -7.67 21.80
CA ALA A 455 -20.22 -7.26 20.53
C ALA A 455 -19.27 -6.33 19.76
N PRO A 456 -19.33 -6.33 18.41
CA PRO A 456 -18.50 -5.44 17.58
C PRO A 456 -18.79 -3.96 17.88
N LEU A 457 -17.77 -3.14 17.75
CA LEU A 457 -17.87 -1.70 17.90
C LEU A 457 -18.84 -1.10 16.86
N ALA A 458 -19.46 0.03 17.16
CA ALA A 458 -20.48 0.62 16.29
C ALA A 458 -19.99 0.76 14.82
N HIS A 459 -18.78 1.26 14.62
CA HIS A 459 -18.19 1.42 13.29
C HIS A 459 -17.82 0.09 12.58
N GLU A 460 -17.81 -1.02 13.29
CA GLU A 460 -17.48 -2.36 12.76
C GLU A 460 -18.72 -3.19 12.42
N ARG A 461 -19.93 -2.63 12.52
CA ARG A 461 -21.21 -3.34 12.28
C ARG A 461 -21.64 -3.33 10.82
N GLY A 462 -20.68 -3.35 9.90
CA GLY A 462 -20.86 -3.45 8.46
C GLY A 462 -19.99 -4.57 7.87
N PRO A 463 -20.17 -4.85 6.56
CA PRO A 463 -19.35 -5.85 5.87
C PRO A 463 -17.93 -5.33 5.68
N LYS A 464 -16.92 -6.14 5.98
CA LYS A 464 -15.52 -5.73 5.99
C LYS A 464 -14.65 -6.77 5.28
N ASP A 465 -13.51 -6.33 4.78
CA ASP A 465 -12.42 -7.19 4.27
C ASP A 465 -11.09 -6.95 5.02
N VAL A 466 -11.02 -5.92 5.86
CA VAL A 466 -9.91 -5.66 6.78
C VAL A 466 -10.43 -5.61 8.21
N VAL A 467 -9.74 -6.27 9.13
CA VAL A 467 -10.02 -6.15 10.56
C VAL A 467 -8.83 -5.62 11.34
N TYR A 468 -9.02 -4.53 12.07
CA TYR A 468 -8.03 -4.04 13.01
C TYR A 468 -7.96 -4.98 14.22
N VAL A 469 -6.85 -5.71 14.39
CA VAL A 469 -6.60 -6.56 15.57
C VAL A 469 -5.57 -5.88 16.46
N GLY A 470 -6.03 -5.25 17.54
CA GLY A 470 -5.18 -4.54 18.50
C GLY A 470 -4.33 -5.49 19.34
N GLU A 471 -3.39 -4.94 20.09
CA GLU A 471 -2.52 -5.71 20.98
C GLU A 471 -3.35 -6.50 22.02
N GLY A 472 -3.15 -7.83 22.04
CA GLY A 472 -3.85 -8.74 22.95
C GLY A 472 -5.35 -8.90 22.64
N GLU A 473 -5.81 -8.47 21.46
CA GLU A 473 -7.20 -8.66 21.03
C GLU A 473 -7.37 -10.00 20.31
N THR A 474 -8.57 -10.57 20.48
CA THR A 474 -9.07 -11.70 19.69
C THR A 474 -10.36 -11.28 19.01
N VAL A 475 -10.42 -11.45 17.68
CA VAL A 475 -11.59 -11.07 16.87
C VAL A 475 -12.12 -12.31 16.15
N ARG A 476 -13.44 -12.51 16.19
CA ARG A 476 -14.13 -13.59 15.49
C ARG A 476 -14.86 -13.03 14.28
N LEU A 477 -14.53 -13.55 13.11
CA LEU A 477 -15.04 -13.17 11.82
C LEU A 477 -15.92 -14.27 11.26
N LEU A 478 -17.06 -13.92 10.65
CA LEU A 478 -17.93 -14.86 9.94
C LEU A 478 -17.96 -14.47 8.47
N MET A 479 -17.63 -15.40 7.59
CA MET A 479 -17.55 -15.21 6.16
C MET A 479 -18.05 -16.41 5.38
N LYS A 480 -18.45 -16.17 4.12
CA LYS A 480 -18.82 -17.21 3.17
C LYS A 480 -17.84 -17.20 2.01
N PHE A 481 -17.29 -18.35 1.67
CA PHE A 481 -16.35 -18.53 0.56
C PHE A 481 -17.08 -18.81 -0.73
N GLU A 482 -17.64 -17.77 -1.32
CA GLU A 482 -18.41 -17.87 -2.57
C GLU A 482 -17.69 -17.16 -3.73
N HIS A 483 -18.27 -17.21 -4.91
CA HIS A 483 -17.85 -16.60 -6.16
C HIS A 483 -16.81 -17.38 -6.94
N HIS A 484 -15.60 -17.61 -6.42
CA HIS A 484 -14.50 -18.18 -7.18
C HIS A 484 -13.75 -19.26 -6.42
N ARG A 485 -13.34 -20.31 -7.15
CA ARG A 485 -12.37 -21.28 -6.67
C ARG A 485 -10.96 -20.77 -6.93
N GLY A 486 -9.99 -21.18 -6.13
CA GLY A 486 -8.59 -20.87 -6.34
C GLY A 486 -7.85 -20.50 -5.06
N ARG A 487 -6.65 -19.96 -5.20
CA ARG A 487 -5.75 -19.57 -4.11
C ARG A 487 -5.72 -18.08 -3.93
N TYR A 488 -5.89 -17.65 -2.69
CA TYR A 488 -5.99 -16.25 -2.29
C TYR A 488 -5.11 -15.96 -1.09
N MET A 489 -4.77 -14.70 -0.89
CA MET A 489 -3.88 -14.28 0.19
C MET A 489 -4.66 -13.82 1.42
N ILE A 490 -4.02 -13.94 2.58
CA ILE A 490 -4.34 -13.30 3.84
C ILE A 490 -3.07 -12.68 4.39
N HIS A 491 -3.10 -11.40 4.74
CA HIS A 491 -1.90 -10.72 5.18
C HIS A 491 -2.19 -9.55 6.13
N CYS A 492 -1.15 -9.06 6.79
CA CYS A 492 -1.21 -7.85 7.59
C CYS A 492 -1.05 -6.63 6.69
N HIS A 493 -1.92 -5.64 6.82
CA HIS A 493 -1.83 -4.38 6.10
C HIS A 493 -1.04 -3.27 6.85
N ASN A 494 -0.23 -3.64 7.85
CA ASN A 494 1.01 -2.93 8.14
C ASN A 494 2.02 -3.45 7.12
N LEU A 495 2.22 -2.70 6.03
CA LEU A 495 2.95 -3.18 4.85
C LEU A 495 4.43 -3.52 5.14
N PRO A 496 5.16 -2.82 6.05
CA PRO A 496 6.44 -3.34 6.55
C PRO A 496 6.38 -4.73 7.18
N HIS A 497 5.26 -5.13 7.82
CA HIS A 497 5.10 -6.50 8.30
C HIS A 497 4.85 -7.48 7.15
N GLU A 498 3.99 -7.10 6.20
CA GLU A 498 3.70 -7.87 4.99
C GLU A 498 4.97 -8.14 4.18
N ASP A 499 5.74 -7.08 3.86
CA ASP A 499 7.00 -7.17 3.12
C ASP A 499 8.03 -8.08 3.80
N HIS A 500 7.84 -8.34 5.09
CA HIS A 500 8.66 -9.24 5.92
C HIS A 500 7.90 -10.47 6.39
N ASP A 501 7.26 -11.13 5.43
CA ASP A 501 6.66 -12.45 5.55
C ASP A 501 5.33 -12.55 6.31
N MET A 502 4.71 -11.42 6.78
CA MET A 502 3.39 -11.50 7.43
C MET A 502 2.26 -11.65 6.42
N MET A 503 2.38 -12.66 5.60
CA MET A 503 1.44 -13.06 4.56
C MET A 503 1.36 -14.57 4.49
N ALA A 504 0.18 -15.10 4.22
CA ALA A 504 -0.09 -16.51 4.01
C ALA A 504 -1.14 -16.67 2.90
N GLN A 505 -1.45 -17.90 2.52
CA GLN A 505 -2.46 -18.17 1.52
C GLN A 505 -3.50 -19.16 2.04
N PHE A 506 -4.70 -19.07 1.52
CA PHE A 506 -5.77 -20.07 1.66
C PHE A 506 -6.25 -20.49 0.28
N SER A 507 -6.91 -21.67 0.20
CA SER A 507 -7.52 -22.14 -1.04
C SER A 507 -9.02 -22.30 -0.86
N VAL A 508 -9.80 -22.02 -1.90
CA VAL A 508 -11.25 -22.20 -1.93
C VAL A 508 -11.59 -23.30 -2.94
N GLY A 509 -12.18 -24.38 -2.45
CA GLY A 509 -12.66 -25.49 -3.29
C GLY A 509 -11.59 -26.24 -4.08
N LEU A 510 -10.33 -26.21 -3.60
CA LEU A 510 -9.20 -26.92 -4.19
C LEU A 510 -8.47 -27.70 -3.09
N ASP A 511 -8.21 -28.98 -3.35
CA ASP A 511 -7.28 -29.75 -2.52
C ASP A 511 -5.83 -29.28 -2.74
N THR A 512 -4.96 -29.55 -1.77
CA THR A 512 -3.54 -29.15 -1.78
C THR A 512 -2.77 -29.63 -3.01
N ASN A 513 -3.21 -30.71 -3.64
CA ASN A 513 -2.58 -31.31 -4.81
C ASN A 513 -3.29 -31.01 -6.13
N ASP A 514 -4.41 -30.30 -6.08
CA ASP A 514 -5.16 -29.97 -7.28
C ASP A 514 -4.40 -29.02 -8.18
N VAL A 515 -4.53 -29.25 -9.49
CA VAL A 515 -4.13 -28.30 -10.51
C VAL A 515 -5.14 -27.15 -10.47
N ASP A 516 -4.67 -25.96 -10.18
CA ASP A 516 -5.50 -24.76 -10.22
C ASP A 516 -5.52 -24.19 -11.65
N PRO A 517 -6.62 -24.32 -12.41
CA PRO A 517 -6.72 -23.77 -13.76
C PRO A 517 -6.64 -22.22 -13.77
N ASN A 518 -6.91 -21.61 -12.62
CA ASN A 518 -6.81 -20.16 -12.39
C ASN A 518 -5.55 -19.81 -11.61
N HIS A 519 -4.48 -20.64 -11.70
CA HIS A 519 -3.26 -20.41 -10.93
C HIS A 519 -2.78 -18.97 -11.11
N PRO A 520 -2.64 -18.19 -10.03
CA PRO A 520 -2.50 -16.74 -10.14
C PRO A 520 -1.26 -16.27 -10.90
N VAL A 521 -0.20 -17.08 -10.93
CA VAL A 521 1.07 -16.75 -11.61
C VAL A 521 1.15 -17.31 -13.05
N GLU A 522 0.31 -18.28 -13.40
CA GLU A 522 0.45 -19.05 -14.65
C GLU A 522 -0.69 -18.84 -15.64
N ALA A 523 -1.91 -18.62 -15.16
CA ALA A 523 -3.11 -18.60 -15.99
C ALA A 523 -3.15 -17.42 -16.97
N VAL A 524 -2.70 -16.25 -16.55
CA VAL A 524 -2.60 -15.04 -17.39
C VAL A 524 -1.26 -14.38 -17.15
N ARG A 525 -0.39 -14.41 -18.16
CA ARG A 525 0.95 -13.83 -18.07
C ARG A 525 0.99 -12.40 -18.60
N PRO A 526 1.83 -11.53 -18.03
CA PRO A 526 2.10 -10.23 -18.61
C PRO A 526 2.61 -10.35 -20.05
N HIS A 527 2.27 -9.39 -20.89
CA HIS A 527 2.70 -9.30 -22.29
C HIS A 527 3.40 -7.95 -22.55
N PRO A 528 4.26 -7.84 -23.61
CA PRO A 528 4.92 -6.57 -23.93
C PRO A 528 3.89 -5.48 -24.22
N ILE A 529 4.16 -4.25 -23.73
CA ILE A 529 3.38 -3.09 -24.12
C ILE A 529 3.49 -2.95 -25.63
N SER A 530 2.38 -3.05 -26.36
CA SER A 530 2.39 -2.86 -27.79
C SER A 530 2.83 -1.43 -28.08
N GLN A 531 3.96 -1.28 -28.81
CA GLN A 531 4.32 0.02 -29.35
C GLN A 531 3.14 0.45 -30.21
N ALA A 532 2.47 1.53 -29.81
CA ALA A 532 1.45 2.13 -30.66
C ALA A 532 2.09 2.36 -32.03
N ALA A 533 1.51 1.77 -33.08
CA ALA A 533 1.93 2.08 -34.44
C ALA A 533 1.96 3.61 -34.56
N PRO A 534 3.01 4.22 -35.13
CA PRO A 534 3.07 5.66 -35.27
C PRO A 534 1.78 6.09 -35.97
N ALA A 535 1.04 7.02 -35.35
CA ALA A 535 -0.22 7.50 -35.85
C ALA A 535 0.00 7.84 -37.34
N GLN A 536 -0.60 7.09 -38.25
CA GLN A 536 -0.62 7.42 -39.66
C GLN A 536 -1.26 8.79 -39.73
N GLY A 537 -0.49 9.77 -40.20
CA GLY A 537 -0.90 11.16 -40.29
C GLY A 537 -2.27 11.27 -40.93
N THR A 538 -3.25 11.72 -40.17
CA THR A 538 -4.50 12.21 -40.74
C THR A 538 -4.16 13.41 -41.59
N ALA A 539 -4.52 13.34 -42.86
CA ALA A 539 -4.38 14.40 -43.82
C ALA A 539 -4.85 15.72 -43.22
N GLU A 540 -3.99 16.71 -43.35
CA GLU A 540 -4.17 18.10 -42.97
C GLU A 540 -5.43 18.66 -43.65
N VAL A 541 -6.49 18.86 -42.88
CA VAL A 541 -7.64 19.65 -43.34
C VAL A 541 -7.29 21.10 -43.04
N GLN A 542 -6.98 21.85 -44.09
CA GLN A 542 -6.77 23.30 -44.03
C GLN A 542 -8.03 23.99 -43.49
N PRO A 543 -7.90 24.90 -42.51
CA PRO A 543 -9.00 25.77 -42.14
C PRO A 543 -9.16 26.92 -43.15
N PRO A 544 -10.39 27.43 -43.38
CA PRO A 544 -10.64 28.50 -44.32
C PRO A 544 -10.05 29.84 -43.84
N GLN A 545 -9.41 30.54 -44.77
CA GLN A 545 -8.90 31.90 -44.57
C GLN A 545 -10.05 32.89 -44.38
N THR A 546 -9.97 33.75 -43.37
CA THR A 546 -10.56 35.10 -43.41
C THR A 546 -9.61 36.11 -42.76
N SER A 547 -9.39 37.17 -43.54
CA SER A 547 -8.56 38.36 -43.33
C SER A 547 -9.05 39.23 -42.14
N THR A 548 -8.23 39.98 -41.46
CA THR A 548 -7.66 41.31 -41.70
C THR A 548 -6.99 41.87 -40.45
N ARG A 549 -5.88 42.46 -40.63
CA ARG A 549 -4.94 43.31 -39.91
C ARG A 549 -5.57 44.44 -39.05
N PRO A 550 -4.85 45.14 -38.12
CA PRO A 550 -3.46 45.61 -38.27
C PRO A 550 -2.52 45.55 -37.03
N THR A 551 -1.26 45.65 -37.37
CA THR A 551 0.01 45.96 -36.72
C THR A 551 0.03 46.87 -35.47
N GLU A 552 0.86 46.45 -34.49
CA GLU A 552 1.64 47.39 -33.68
C GLU A 552 3.04 46.81 -33.36
N VAL A 553 4.02 47.73 -33.37
CA VAL A 553 5.46 47.49 -33.37
C VAL A 553 5.97 47.42 -31.90
N ALA A 554 6.74 46.40 -31.54
CA ALA A 554 7.49 46.37 -30.30
C ALA A 554 9.01 46.32 -30.56
N ALA A 555 9.74 47.14 -29.82
CA ALA A 555 11.18 47.39 -29.89
C ALA A 555 12.04 46.23 -29.35
N PRO A 556 13.33 46.15 -29.69
CA PRO A 556 14.16 44.97 -29.43
C PRO A 556 14.71 44.92 -28.00
N VAL A 557 14.69 43.73 -27.43
CA VAL A 557 15.33 43.41 -26.14
C VAL A 557 16.72 42.84 -26.39
N THR A 558 17.71 43.51 -25.84
CA THR A 558 19.12 43.08 -25.82
C THR A 558 19.32 41.85 -24.94
N THR A 559 19.89 40.79 -25.51
CA THR A 559 20.31 39.59 -24.79
C THR A 559 21.75 39.72 -24.29
N THR A 560 21.96 39.60 -23.00
CA THR A 560 23.26 39.35 -22.36
C THR A 560 23.57 37.85 -22.36
N PRO A 561 24.80 37.41 -22.60
CA PRO A 561 25.13 35.99 -22.66
C PRO A 561 25.18 35.37 -21.26
N VAL A 562 24.46 34.26 -21.07
CA VAL A 562 24.54 33.38 -19.90
C VAL A 562 25.76 32.49 -20.05
N ALA A 563 26.59 32.45 -19.02
CA ALA A 563 27.77 31.59 -18.94
C ALA A 563 27.40 30.09 -19.03
N ALA A 564 28.20 29.36 -19.79
CA ALA A 564 28.03 27.94 -20.02
C ALA A 564 28.14 27.12 -18.72
N GLN A 565 27.16 26.27 -18.46
CA GLN A 565 27.20 25.24 -17.42
C GLN A 565 28.23 24.15 -17.78
N PRO A 566 28.99 23.62 -16.81
CA PRO A 566 29.91 22.52 -17.09
C PRO A 566 29.13 21.23 -17.47
N ALA A 567 29.70 20.51 -18.42
CA ALA A 567 29.15 19.26 -18.94
C ALA A 567 28.92 18.22 -17.84
N PRO A 568 27.82 17.43 -17.90
CA PRO A 568 27.59 16.36 -16.95
C PRO A 568 28.67 15.27 -17.08
N ALA A 569 29.06 14.70 -15.92
CA ALA A 569 30.01 13.58 -15.85
C ALA A 569 29.50 12.38 -16.68
N PRO A 570 30.41 11.57 -17.26
CA PRO A 570 30.02 10.47 -18.13
C PRO A 570 29.17 9.45 -17.39
N VAL A 571 28.01 9.15 -17.96
CA VAL A 571 27.10 8.09 -17.52
C VAL A 571 27.86 6.75 -17.62
N PRO A 572 27.88 5.88 -16.59
CA PRO A 572 28.43 4.53 -16.70
C PRO A 572 27.73 3.77 -17.82
N ALA A 573 28.51 3.06 -18.63
CA ALA A 573 28.00 2.28 -19.76
C ALA A 573 26.88 1.34 -19.33
N ALA A 574 25.75 1.35 -20.03
CA ALA A 574 24.61 0.47 -19.80
C ALA A 574 25.04 -0.99 -19.95
N VAL A 575 24.76 -1.81 -18.93
CA VAL A 575 25.00 -3.25 -18.98
C VAL A 575 23.98 -3.90 -19.92
N PRO A 576 24.40 -4.77 -20.86
CA PRO A 576 23.46 -5.46 -21.76
C PRO A 576 22.42 -6.27 -20.97
N ALA A 577 21.17 -6.21 -21.36
CA ALA A 577 20.08 -6.97 -20.76
C ALA A 577 20.34 -8.47 -20.84
N GLY A 578 20.20 -9.17 -19.70
CA GLY A 578 20.35 -10.63 -19.60
C GLY A 578 21.73 -11.15 -19.17
N GLN A 579 22.69 -10.29 -18.88
CA GLN A 579 24.00 -10.75 -18.41
C GLN A 579 23.97 -11.04 -16.90
N LYS A 580 24.18 -12.31 -16.51
CA LYS A 580 24.32 -12.71 -15.11
C LYS A 580 25.67 -12.22 -14.54
N ASP A 581 25.66 -11.83 -13.28
CA ASP A 581 26.89 -11.55 -12.57
C ASP A 581 27.63 -12.86 -12.15
N VAL A 582 28.90 -12.73 -11.87
CA VAL A 582 29.73 -13.80 -11.29
C VAL A 582 29.93 -13.48 -9.82
N VAL A 583 29.38 -14.32 -8.95
CA VAL A 583 29.58 -14.22 -7.50
C VAL A 583 30.79 -15.06 -7.09
N ALA A 584 31.69 -14.49 -6.31
CA ALA A 584 32.81 -15.19 -5.73
C ALA A 584 32.82 -15.02 -4.20
N ILE A 585 33.12 -16.07 -3.45
CA ILE A 585 33.39 -16.03 -2.02
C ILE A 585 34.90 -16.07 -1.81
N THR A 586 35.43 -15.00 -1.23
CA THR A 586 36.88 -14.86 -0.96
C THR A 586 37.27 -15.28 0.45
N THR A 587 36.35 -15.18 1.39
CA THR A 587 36.53 -15.57 2.78
C THR A 587 35.32 -16.30 3.29
N SER A 588 35.50 -17.44 3.94
CA SER A 588 34.44 -18.20 4.60
C SER A 588 34.96 -18.73 5.94
N ARG A 589 34.37 -18.26 7.04
CA ARG A 589 34.74 -18.69 8.41
C ARG A 589 33.51 -18.82 9.29
N HIS A 590 33.46 -19.90 10.06
CA HIS A 590 32.44 -20.07 11.10
C HIS A 590 33.08 -20.55 12.40
N ARG A 591 32.90 -19.79 13.47
CA ARG A 591 33.22 -20.18 14.86
C ARG A 591 31.92 -20.48 15.58
N LEU A 592 31.71 -21.76 15.91
CA LEU A 592 30.44 -22.24 16.48
C LEU A 592 30.03 -21.43 17.71
N ARG A 593 28.79 -20.97 17.74
CA ARG A 593 28.19 -20.13 18.79
C ARG A 593 28.87 -18.77 19.05
N LYS A 594 29.85 -18.39 18.24
CA LYS A 594 30.57 -17.11 18.37
C LYS A 594 30.24 -16.15 17.23
N ASP A 595 30.75 -16.44 16.04
CA ASP A 595 30.49 -15.60 14.87
C ASP A 595 30.59 -16.41 13.58
N MET A 596 30.06 -15.83 12.52
CA MET A 596 30.20 -16.36 11.18
C MET A 596 30.44 -15.16 10.24
N THR A 597 31.47 -15.29 9.38
CA THR A 597 31.83 -14.23 8.44
C THR A 597 32.05 -14.80 7.06
N PHE A 598 31.39 -14.21 6.06
CA PHE A 598 31.60 -14.47 4.64
C PHE A 598 31.90 -13.18 3.92
N SER A 599 32.88 -13.16 3.05
CA SER A 599 33.16 -12.00 2.18
C SER A 599 33.35 -12.47 0.75
N GLY A 600 33.07 -11.60 -0.20
CA GLY A 600 33.18 -11.94 -1.60
C GLY A 600 32.99 -10.74 -2.52
N THR A 601 32.85 -11.04 -3.80
CA THR A 601 32.61 -10.06 -4.85
C THR A 601 31.50 -10.52 -5.77
N SER A 602 30.83 -9.55 -6.40
CA SER A 602 29.82 -9.73 -7.44
C SER A 602 30.22 -8.84 -8.62
N LYS A 603 30.50 -9.41 -9.78
CA LYS A 603 31.02 -8.70 -10.96
C LYS A 603 30.37 -9.24 -12.24
N TYR A 604 30.12 -8.36 -13.21
CA TYR A 604 29.76 -8.79 -14.57
C TYR A 604 30.97 -9.35 -15.32
N ALA A 605 30.74 -10.14 -16.35
CA ALA A 605 31.81 -10.59 -17.25
C ALA A 605 32.53 -9.38 -17.86
N GLY A 606 33.85 -9.33 -17.77
CA GLY A 606 34.65 -8.17 -18.15
C GLY A 606 35.10 -7.28 -17.00
N SER A 607 34.98 -7.74 -15.74
CA SER A 607 35.46 -7.11 -14.49
C SER A 607 34.70 -5.87 -14.00
N THR A 608 33.56 -5.52 -14.58
CA THR A 608 32.72 -4.42 -14.06
C THR A 608 32.04 -4.83 -12.75
N ALA A 609 32.14 -3.98 -11.73
CA ALA A 609 31.53 -4.24 -10.42
C ALA A 609 29.98 -4.27 -10.53
N ALA A 610 29.34 -5.30 -9.99
CA ALA A 610 27.90 -5.39 -9.87
C ALA A 610 27.45 -4.66 -8.59
N THR A 611 27.43 -3.33 -8.63
CA THR A 611 27.22 -2.45 -7.48
C THR A 611 25.80 -2.52 -6.89
N SER A 612 24.84 -3.04 -7.66
CA SER A 612 23.45 -3.28 -7.24
C SER A 612 23.20 -4.71 -6.76
N ALA A 613 24.23 -5.58 -6.73
CA ALA A 613 24.07 -6.96 -6.33
C ALA A 613 23.65 -7.06 -4.85
N THR A 614 22.57 -7.77 -4.62
CA THR A 614 22.19 -8.25 -3.29
C THR A 614 22.48 -9.74 -3.23
N VAL A 615 23.36 -10.15 -2.32
CA VAL A 615 23.84 -11.53 -2.19
C VAL A 615 23.16 -12.18 -0.99
N VAL A 616 22.41 -13.24 -1.23
CA VAL A 616 21.79 -14.09 -0.21
C VAL A 616 22.69 -15.28 0.07
N LEU A 617 22.91 -15.56 1.34
CA LEU A 617 23.75 -16.65 1.80
C LEU A 617 22.89 -17.76 2.41
N TYR A 618 23.18 -19.00 2.03
CA TYR A 618 22.48 -20.19 2.50
C TYR A 618 23.47 -21.22 3.10
N ASP A 619 23.08 -21.84 4.22
CA ASP A 619 23.68 -23.08 4.69
C ASP A 619 23.19 -24.22 3.81
N VAL A 620 24.09 -24.81 3.05
CA VAL A 620 23.81 -25.98 2.19
C VAL A 620 24.66 -27.18 2.63
N THR A 621 24.96 -27.27 3.92
CA THR A 621 25.70 -28.38 4.51
C THR A 621 25.02 -29.72 4.19
N PRO A 622 25.73 -30.70 3.62
CA PRO A 622 25.16 -32.01 3.26
C PRO A 622 24.42 -32.68 4.42
N GLY A 623 23.30 -33.30 4.12
CA GLY A 623 22.47 -33.98 5.11
C GLY A 623 21.51 -33.06 5.90
N ARG A 624 21.36 -31.79 5.49
CA ARG A 624 20.43 -30.83 6.06
C ARG A 624 19.60 -30.13 4.98
N ALA A 625 18.42 -29.66 5.35
CA ALA A 625 17.68 -28.74 4.51
C ALA A 625 18.46 -27.42 4.34
N SER A 626 18.41 -26.84 3.15
CA SER A 626 19.02 -25.53 2.89
C SER A 626 18.37 -24.47 3.78
N THR A 627 19.19 -23.69 4.48
CA THR A 627 18.72 -22.65 5.40
C THR A 627 19.36 -21.32 5.06
N ARG A 628 18.56 -20.26 4.91
CA ARG A 628 19.06 -18.90 4.67
C ARG A 628 19.84 -18.41 5.90
N LEU A 629 21.06 -17.94 5.67
CA LEU A 629 21.91 -17.36 6.70
C LEU A 629 21.76 -15.86 6.81
N GLY A 630 21.46 -15.20 5.70
CA GLY A 630 21.22 -13.76 5.62
C GLY A 630 21.51 -13.17 4.26
N THR A 631 21.42 -11.84 4.20
CA THR A 631 21.55 -11.06 2.96
C THR A 631 22.55 -9.93 3.17
N VAL A 632 23.30 -9.59 2.12
CA VAL A 632 24.25 -8.48 2.11
C VAL A 632 24.25 -7.79 0.75
N LYS A 633 24.37 -6.46 0.72
CA LYS A 633 24.53 -5.68 -0.52
C LYS A 633 26.01 -5.52 -0.86
N ALA A 634 26.32 -5.61 -2.15
CA ALA A 634 27.64 -5.26 -2.66
C ALA A 634 27.84 -3.73 -2.62
N ASN A 635 29.04 -3.29 -2.33
CA ASN A 635 29.44 -1.89 -2.37
C ASN A 635 29.76 -1.41 -3.80
N SER A 636 30.21 -0.16 -3.95
CA SER A 636 30.56 0.44 -5.24
C SER A 636 31.67 -0.28 -6.02
N LEU A 637 32.41 -1.18 -5.39
CA LEU A 637 33.42 -2.03 -6.01
C LEU A 637 32.92 -3.46 -6.26
N GLY A 638 31.62 -3.73 -6.01
CA GLY A 638 31.04 -5.07 -6.10
C GLY A 638 31.46 -6.01 -4.95
N ALA A 639 32.13 -5.50 -3.92
CA ALA A 639 32.54 -6.30 -2.77
C ALA A 639 31.44 -6.34 -1.71
N TRP A 640 31.32 -7.47 -1.00
CA TRP A 640 30.35 -7.67 0.06
C TRP A 640 30.92 -8.45 1.24
N THR A 641 30.44 -8.18 2.45
CA THR A 641 30.80 -8.89 3.68
C THR A 641 29.56 -9.09 4.55
N PHE A 642 29.30 -10.34 4.90
CA PHE A 642 28.24 -10.74 5.82
C PHE A 642 28.84 -11.25 7.12
N THR A 643 28.31 -10.79 8.27
CA THR A 643 28.71 -11.25 9.60
C THR A 643 27.47 -11.46 10.46
N ALA A 644 27.33 -12.64 11.06
CA ALA A 644 26.30 -12.94 12.06
C ALA A 644 26.92 -13.15 13.45
N LYS A 645 26.35 -12.51 14.47
CA LYS A 645 26.70 -12.65 15.89
C LYS A 645 25.43 -12.65 16.75
N PRO A 646 25.18 -13.67 17.59
CA PRO A 646 25.93 -14.93 17.68
C PRO A 646 25.79 -15.76 16.40
N GLY A 647 26.81 -16.54 16.09
CA GLY A 647 26.77 -17.48 14.97
C GLY A 647 25.79 -18.64 15.22
N PRO A 648 25.45 -19.41 14.16
CA PRO A 648 24.57 -20.58 14.28
C PRO A 648 25.03 -21.56 15.35
N THR A 649 24.06 -22.21 15.99
CA THR A 649 24.32 -23.26 17.01
C THR A 649 24.75 -24.59 16.39
N LYS A 650 24.54 -24.78 15.08
CA LYS A 650 24.97 -25.93 14.29
C LYS A 650 26.08 -25.50 13.35
N GLN A 651 27.05 -26.36 13.15
CA GLN A 651 28.23 -26.07 12.30
C GLN A 651 27.82 -26.00 10.83
N VAL A 652 28.08 -24.87 10.18
CA VAL A 652 27.93 -24.68 8.72
C VAL A 652 29.23 -25.11 8.06
N THR A 653 29.19 -26.13 7.19
CA THR A 653 30.37 -26.66 6.50
C THR A 653 30.40 -26.31 5.02
N VAL A 654 29.24 -25.99 4.43
CA VAL A 654 29.12 -25.55 3.05
C VAL A 654 28.15 -24.37 2.98
N VAL A 655 28.55 -23.30 2.32
CA VAL A 655 27.73 -22.12 2.08
C VAL A 655 27.50 -21.88 0.59
N LYS A 656 26.28 -21.53 0.19
CA LYS A 656 25.92 -21.03 -1.13
C LYS A 656 25.65 -19.54 -1.05
N ALA A 657 26.28 -18.77 -1.91
CA ALA A 657 25.94 -17.35 -2.14
C ALA A 657 25.22 -17.23 -3.48
N GLN A 658 24.13 -16.51 -3.48
CA GLN A 658 23.30 -16.28 -4.67
C GLN A 658 23.00 -14.79 -4.79
N SER A 659 23.32 -14.20 -5.95
CA SER A 659 23.00 -12.82 -6.27
C SER A 659 21.61 -12.71 -6.89
N ASN A 660 20.91 -11.60 -6.61
CA ASN A 660 19.70 -11.21 -7.31
C ASN A 660 19.92 -10.92 -8.82
N LEU A 661 21.16 -10.82 -9.27
CA LEU A 661 21.55 -10.67 -10.67
C LEU A 661 21.83 -12.02 -11.36
N GLY A 662 21.53 -13.13 -10.68
CA GLY A 662 21.55 -14.49 -11.22
C GLY A 662 22.86 -15.26 -11.04
N GLY A 663 23.91 -14.66 -10.47
CA GLY A 663 25.15 -15.34 -10.14
C GLY A 663 25.03 -16.23 -8.91
N THR A 664 25.66 -17.39 -8.91
CA THR A 664 25.71 -18.31 -7.76
C THR A 664 27.09 -18.92 -7.58
N VAL A 665 27.50 -19.14 -6.33
CA VAL A 665 28.72 -19.87 -5.98
C VAL A 665 28.48 -20.67 -4.71
N THR A 666 29.09 -21.83 -4.61
CA THR A 666 29.08 -22.68 -3.40
C THR A 666 30.50 -22.95 -2.97
N THR A 667 30.82 -22.86 -1.69
CA THR A 667 32.15 -23.09 -1.15
C THR A 667 32.12 -23.79 0.21
N SER A 668 33.17 -24.50 0.54
CA SER A 668 33.38 -25.05 1.87
C SER A 668 33.70 -23.95 2.89
N VAL A 669 33.21 -24.10 4.10
CA VAL A 669 33.43 -23.16 5.20
C VAL A 669 34.56 -23.64 6.09
N ARG A 670 35.53 -22.77 6.32
CA ARG A 670 36.60 -23.05 7.30
C ARG A 670 36.00 -22.96 8.72
N THR A 671 36.12 -24.04 9.45
CA THR A 671 35.69 -24.16 10.84
C THR A 671 36.91 -24.00 11.75
N SER A 672 36.79 -23.14 12.76
CA SER A 672 37.84 -22.93 13.77
C SER A 672 37.27 -22.93 15.18
#